data_65ff4268b46c53784ec4ff9f204008cc
#
_entry.id   65ff4268b46c53784ec4ff9f204008cc
#
_cell.length_a   1.000
_cell.length_b   1.000
_cell.length_c   1.000
_cell.angle_alpha   90.00
_cell.angle_beta   90.00
_cell.angle_gamma   90.00
#
_symmetry.space_group_name_H-M   'P 1'
#
loop_
_entity.id
_entity.type
_entity.pdbx_description
1 polymer ?
#
loop_
_entity_poly.entity_id
_entity_poly.type
_entity_poly.pdbx_seq_one_letter_code
_entity_poly.pdbx_strand_id
1 'polypeptide(L)'
;MGPEGEERTGPGEADPHDAEVAPPAGEDGPTTATLTVHTGESAQDTEFASEDDISQNGDKSDGDAAAAAAESPAADNTDDADKAATDADETAIDAETTSRDGAESPAGAGAPDAAGAAGVGVSGNGDTKTMPAATSSKQGGPPGRGPGPGGGDGRGPRKPRSRRSRYLRRALFLMLAFIGFCIAAFGVAYLFTPVPSPQEQAIAQGPTFYYSDGKTQIAKTGVNRDAVKLDRIPKSTRDAVIAAENRGFYDDPGVSVSGTTRALWSTVSGRQLQGGSTITQQMVRNYYGGIGKEVSVTRKLKEVMVSLKVGREKSKDWILEQYLNTIYFGRDAYGVQAAAKAYYGKDVSELTPAEGAYLAAAIQQPSNFADPAGAQRVHAEQRWRSVLDNMVRDGAVNPAEATSMKFPVPQKARITDVLKGQRGYMVNVAKKELIERRGYSEDEINRSGLKITTTFDKRLMDALRRSVNQNAPEGMNKKIRTGAVSVDPATGQVLAFYGGRGYLEEALSSSFGDWAQAGSGFKPIALAAALEDGRSLNDTYDGSSPQYFGGDSVENNGNESFGTVNLVTATQRSVNTAYVNLAKDIGNKKIVEMAEKMGIPEEQMKPEQRTAATLPLGIVSLHPVQQAGVYATFASEGVHREPYVVKSVTDNEEHERTFAERGERALSEQNARDATYAMQQVVRGGTGTGAQLPDGRDVAGKTGTTDEGRAIWFNGFIPQLATSVAMFRSDGKPLNIPGYGAFGGQLPAQIWRTYMSDAVNIKGYEPESFGSPSSRPGGGWTGPPDGIGPGGTEPPDTGGPSEPPPSTDAPDLPEPPTDLPTILPPDPGDPGGGDGDGGGGDDPGGGGGDGRPGPIG
;
A
#
# COMPACT_ATOMS: atom_id res chain seq x y z
N MET A 1 26.60 -61.94 14.73
CA MET A 1 25.37 -62.64 15.14
C MET A 1 24.24 -61.92 14.41
N GLY A 2 23.91 -62.48 13.26
CA GLY A 2 22.60 -62.37 12.68
C GLY A 2 21.73 -63.49 13.30
N PRO A 3 20.56 -63.86 12.75
CA PRO A 3 20.18 -63.77 11.33
C PRO A 3 18.66 -63.39 11.13
N GLU A 4 18.29 -63.23 9.89
CA GLU A 4 17.26 -63.90 9.08
C GLU A 4 15.80 -63.48 9.39
N GLY A 5 14.91 -63.44 8.48
CA GLY A 5 14.78 -63.76 7.09
C GLY A 5 13.38 -63.45 6.61
N GLU A 6 13.28 -63.25 5.31
CA GLU A 6 12.37 -63.89 4.34
C GLU A 6 10.84 -63.70 4.56
N GLU A 7 9.97 -63.66 3.61
CA GLU A 7 9.94 -63.71 2.15
C GLU A 7 8.50 -63.42 1.67
N ARG A 8 8.37 -62.90 0.43
CA ARG A 8 7.41 -63.21 -0.66
C ARG A 8 5.91 -62.98 -0.44
N THR A 9 5.11 -62.49 -1.35
CA THR A 9 4.95 -62.75 -2.78
C THR A 9 3.90 -61.80 -3.33
N GLY A 10 4.04 -61.32 -4.59
CA GLY A 10 2.93 -60.79 -5.40
C GLY A 10 2.15 -61.95 -6.07
N PRO A 11 1.44 -61.79 -7.20
CA PRO A 11 1.14 -60.69 -8.09
C PRO A 11 -0.35 -60.63 -8.56
N GLY A 12 -0.70 -59.82 -9.55
CA GLY A 12 -1.86 -59.97 -10.44
C GLY A 12 -2.56 -58.63 -10.73
N GLU A 13 -2.26 -58.02 -11.85
CA GLU A 13 -2.90 -58.06 -13.19
C GLU A 13 -4.43 -57.85 -13.17
N ALA A 14 -4.94 -56.77 -13.78
CA ALA A 14 -5.41 -56.66 -15.13
C ALA A 14 -6.22 -55.37 -15.36
N ASP A 15 -5.89 -54.72 -16.43
CA ASP A 15 -6.67 -53.75 -17.25
C ASP A 15 -7.72 -54.57 -18.07
N PRO A 16 -8.63 -54.04 -18.93
CA PRO A 16 -8.82 -52.68 -19.49
C PRO A 16 -10.28 -52.32 -19.86
N HIS A 17 -10.40 -51.26 -20.70
CA HIS A 17 -11.54 -50.83 -21.61
C HIS A 17 -12.59 -49.88 -20.99
N ASP A 18 -13.11 -48.90 -21.65
CA ASP A 18 -13.00 -48.28 -22.98
C ASP A 18 -13.91 -47.03 -23.03
N ALA A 19 -13.58 -46.14 -23.90
CA ALA A 19 -14.40 -45.34 -24.86
C ALA A 19 -15.09 -44.07 -24.31
N GLU A 20 -14.59 -42.95 -24.75
CA GLU A 20 -15.03 -42.13 -25.94
C GLU A 20 -16.34 -41.36 -25.76
N VAL A 21 -16.35 -40.04 -25.88
CA VAL A 21 -16.97 -39.23 -26.94
C VAL A 21 -16.93 -37.71 -26.56
N ALA A 22 -16.29 -36.91 -27.38
CA ALA A 22 -16.53 -35.47 -27.56
C ALA A 22 -17.28 -35.25 -28.86
N PRO A 23 -17.59 -34.02 -29.34
CA PRO A 23 -18.13 -32.76 -28.79
C PRO A 23 -19.49 -32.40 -29.47
N PRO A 24 -20.01 -31.19 -29.55
CA PRO A 24 -19.48 -30.05 -30.27
C PRO A 24 -19.78 -28.63 -29.73
N ALA A 25 -19.18 -27.68 -30.40
CA ALA A 25 -19.09 -26.23 -30.26
C ALA A 25 -20.40 -25.43 -30.39
N GLY A 26 -20.36 -24.18 -29.88
CA GLY A 26 -21.34 -23.12 -30.16
C GLY A 26 -21.11 -21.88 -29.33
N GLU A 27 -20.45 -20.93 -29.90
CA GLU A 27 -20.58 -19.46 -30.09
C GLU A 27 -21.12 -18.54 -28.98
N ASP A 28 -20.29 -17.53 -28.66
CA ASP A 28 -20.54 -16.09 -28.50
C ASP A 28 -21.15 -15.49 -27.23
N GLY A 29 -20.38 -14.52 -26.71
CA GLY A 29 -20.83 -13.34 -26.00
C GLY A 29 -20.02 -12.99 -24.73
N PRO A 30 -19.77 -11.69 -24.45
CA PRO A 30 -18.69 -11.22 -23.59
C PRO A 30 -18.97 -11.35 -22.11
N THR A 31 -18.03 -11.90 -21.39
CA THR A 31 -18.13 -12.15 -19.95
C THR A 31 -17.39 -11.09 -19.15
N THR A 32 -18.14 -10.39 -18.37
CA THR A 32 -17.71 -9.55 -17.25
C THR A 32 -17.06 -10.44 -16.19
N ALA A 33 -15.83 -10.16 -15.83
CA ALA A 33 -15.10 -10.89 -14.81
C ALA A 33 -15.66 -10.56 -13.42
N THR A 34 -16.29 -11.55 -12.81
CA THR A 34 -16.68 -11.53 -11.40
C THR A 34 -15.70 -12.40 -10.64
N LEU A 35 -15.03 -11.77 -9.69
CA LEU A 35 -14.13 -12.42 -8.73
C LEU A 35 -14.92 -13.41 -7.88
N THR A 36 -14.66 -14.69 -8.01
CA THR A 36 -15.25 -15.74 -7.18
C THR A 36 -14.28 -16.14 -6.09
N VAL A 37 -14.65 -15.85 -4.87
CA VAL A 37 -14.01 -16.35 -3.66
C VAL A 37 -14.49 -17.77 -3.41
N HIS A 38 -13.61 -18.73 -3.43
CA HIS A 38 -13.88 -20.09 -2.97
C HIS A 38 -13.77 -20.17 -1.45
N THR A 39 -14.91 -20.45 -0.81
CA THR A 39 -14.97 -20.94 0.56
C THR A 39 -14.95 -22.47 0.51
N GLY A 40 -13.90 -23.06 1.05
CA GLY A 40 -13.83 -24.49 1.32
C GLY A 40 -14.22 -24.75 2.76
N GLU A 41 -15.36 -25.35 2.94
CA GLU A 41 -15.80 -26.00 4.17
C GLU A 41 -15.11 -27.36 4.32
N SER A 42 -14.60 -27.67 5.52
CA SER A 42 -14.60 -29.03 6.01
C SER A 42 -14.72 -29.02 7.53
N ALA A 43 -15.87 -29.46 7.94
CA ALA A 43 -16.15 -29.89 9.30
C ALA A 43 -15.46 -31.23 9.59
N GLN A 44 -14.96 -31.39 10.80
CA GLN A 44 -15.10 -32.66 11.53
C GLN A 44 -14.88 -32.45 13.03
N ASP A 45 -15.92 -32.82 13.72
CA ASP A 45 -16.05 -33.02 15.15
C ASP A 45 -15.02 -33.97 15.73
N THR A 46 -14.61 -33.74 16.97
CA THR A 46 -14.59 -34.77 18.01
C THR A 46 -14.52 -34.15 19.39
N GLU A 47 -15.39 -34.66 20.19
CA GLU A 47 -15.73 -34.43 21.60
C GLU A 47 -14.70 -34.95 22.59
N PHE A 48 -14.92 -34.51 23.87
CA PHE A 48 -14.59 -35.08 25.18
C PHE A 48 -13.15 -34.95 25.70
N ALA A 49 -12.91 -34.70 26.95
CA ALA A 49 -13.61 -34.55 28.23
C ALA A 49 -12.64 -33.87 29.22
N SER A 50 -13.19 -33.07 30.04
CA SER A 50 -13.25 -32.98 31.51
C SER A 50 -12.06 -33.48 32.34
N GLU A 51 -11.83 -32.68 33.29
CA GLU A 51 -11.77 -32.79 34.75
C GLU A 51 -10.40 -32.59 35.40
N ASP A 52 -10.48 -31.60 36.29
CA ASP A 52 -10.07 -31.62 37.71
C ASP A 52 -8.56 -31.72 38.01
N ASP A 53 -7.99 -31.11 38.95
CA ASP A 53 -8.40 -30.45 40.22
C ASP A 53 -7.12 -30.03 40.96
N ILE A 54 -7.30 -29.05 41.87
CA ILE A 54 -6.58 -28.95 43.16
C ILE A 54 -5.16 -28.31 43.21
N SER A 55 -5.15 -27.23 43.82
CA SER A 55 -4.88 -26.67 45.16
C SER A 55 -3.51 -25.99 45.30
N GLN A 56 -3.68 -24.77 45.75
CA GLN A 56 -3.31 -24.20 47.09
C GLN A 56 -1.83 -24.28 47.49
N ASN A 57 -1.32 -23.11 47.74
CA ASN A 57 -0.75 -22.54 48.99
C ASN A 57 0.19 -21.39 48.58
N GLY A 58 0.00 -20.14 48.98
CA GLY A 58 0.03 -19.64 50.39
C GLY A 58 1.47 -19.43 50.75
N ASP A 59 1.90 -18.21 50.83
CA ASP A 59 2.01 -17.50 52.12
C ASP A 59 2.69 -16.15 51.99
N LYS A 60 2.16 -15.21 52.69
CA LYS A 60 2.51 -13.94 53.28
C LYS A 60 4.00 -13.65 53.56
N SER A 61 4.32 -12.40 53.48
CA SER A 61 4.72 -11.46 54.57
C SER A 61 5.13 -10.14 53.95
N ASP A 62 4.41 -9.06 54.19
CA ASP A 62 4.54 -8.05 55.28
C ASP A 62 5.87 -7.27 55.32
N GLY A 63 5.68 -5.96 55.33
CA GLY A 63 6.59 -5.03 55.91
C GLY A 63 6.68 -3.71 55.14
N ASP A 64 5.74 -2.79 55.37
CA ASP A 64 5.84 -1.52 56.12
C ASP A 64 6.95 -0.55 55.64
N ALA A 65 6.48 0.57 55.19
CA ALA A 65 6.15 1.87 55.80
C ALA A 65 7.18 2.97 55.61
N ALA A 66 6.63 4.14 55.47
CA ALA A 66 7.04 5.52 55.77
C ALA A 66 7.53 6.36 54.61
N ALA A 67 6.76 7.27 54.08
CA ALA A 67 6.34 8.63 54.44
C ALA A 67 7.50 9.60 54.83
N ALA A 68 7.61 10.67 54.03
CA ALA A 68 7.87 12.08 54.36
C ALA A 68 8.02 12.82 53.02
N ALA A 69 7.23 13.68 52.62
CA ALA A 69 6.72 15.03 52.94
C ALA A 69 7.81 16.12 53.06
N ALA A 70 7.42 17.23 52.42
CA ALA A 70 7.89 18.62 52.57
C ALA A 70 9.05 19.03 51.62
N GLU A 71 9.09 20.17 50.97
CA GLU A 71 8.35 21.44 51.00
C GLU A 71 8.91 22.29 49.86
N SER A 72 8.07 23.07 49.27
CA SER A 72 8.47 24.26 48.48
C SER A 72 8.96 25.37 49.41
N PRO A 73 9.72 26.36 48.92
CA PRO A 73 9.11 27.67 48.97
C PRO A 73 9.24 28.50 47.67
N ALA A 74 8.25 29.30 47.51
CA ALA A 74 8.12 30.47 46.64
C ALA A 74 8.88 31.68 47.21
N ALA A 75 9.03 32.64 46.39
CA ALA A 75 9.06 34.10 46.57
C ALA A 75 10.12 34.70 45.64
N ASP A 76 9.99 35.71 45.02
CA ASP A 76 9.06 36.84 44.84
C ASP A 76 9.89 37.99 44.25
N ASN A 77 9.15 38.85 43.51
CA ASN A 77 9.45 40.25 43.23
C ASN A 77 10.41 40.63 42.08
N THR A 78 9.88 41.30 41.16
CA THR A 78 9.34 42.66 40.95
C THR A 78 10.14 43.45 39.91
N ASP A 79 9.38 44.04 39.06
CA ASP A 79 9.46 45.39 38.44
C ASP A 79 10.71 45.72 37.59
N ASP A 80 10.60 46.33 36.45
CA ASP A 80 9.92 47.56 36.04
C ASP A 80 10.00 47.77 34.54
N ALA A 81 8.94 48.16 33.98
CA ALA A 81 8.61 49.26 33.04
C ALA A 81 9.80 49.92 32.28
N ASP A 82 9.66 50.20 31.03
CA ASP A 82 9.05 51.36 30.43
C ASP A 82 9.43 51.51 28.93
N LYS A 83 8.42 51.84 28.12
CA LYS A 83 8.37 52.78 27.02
C LYS A 83 9.47 52.88 25.94
N ALA A 84 9.15 52.93 24.70
CA ALA A 84 8.46 53.83 23.83
C ALA A 84 8.68 53.33 22.38
N ALA A 85 7.70 53.19 21.53
CA ALA A 85 7.03 54.21 20.71
C ALA A 85 7.93 54.88 19.62
N THR A 86 7.34 54.86 18.45
CA THR A 86 7.39 55.76 17.30
C THR A 86 8.19 55.31 16.11
N ASP A 87 7.49 55.20 15.09
CA ASP A 87 7.15 55.91 13.85
C ASP A 87 7.82 55.35 12.63
N ALA A 88 7.00 54.83 11.75
CA ALA A 88 6.58 55.41 10.47
C ALA A 88 7.72 55.83 9.54
N ASP A 89 7.80 55.31 8.36
CA ASP A 89 7.59 56.07 7.14
C ASP A 89 7.42 55.21 5.88
N GLU A 90 6.42 55.63 5.12
CA GLU A 90 6.13 55.30 3.75
C GLU A 90 7.22 55.81 2.83
N THR A 91 7.49 55.15 1.75
CA THR A 91 7.64 55.81 0.45
C THR A 91 7.37 54.83 -0.71
N ALA A 92 6.26 55.15 -1.38
CA ALA A 92 5.97 54.78 -2.75
C ALA A 92 6.80 55.67 -3.69
N ILE A 93 7.26 55.16 -4.79
CA ILE A 93 7.48 55.92 -6.02
C ILE A 93 7.08 55.06 -7.23
N ASP A 94 6.15 55.70 -7.95
CA ASP A 94 5.57 55.49 -9.25
C ASP A 94 6.59 55.32 -10.42
N ALA A 95 6.15 54.59 -11.42
CA ALA A 95 5.78 54.93 -12.81
C ALA A 95 6.89 55.33 -13.80
N GLU A 96 6.88 54.75 -14.95
CA GLU A 96 6.50 55.25 -16.29
C GLU A 96 7.05 54.36 -17.40
N THR A 97 6.17 53.75 -18.15
CA THR A 97 5.68 54.06 -19.51
C THR A 97 6.71 54.17 -20.65
N THR A 98 6.54 53.33 -21.67
CA THR A 98 6.40 53.65 -23.13
C THR A 98 6.17 52.34 -23.86
N SER A 99 5.05 52.03 -24.42
CA SER A 99 4.32 52.41 -25.64
C SER A 99 5.03 52.06 -26.96
N ARG A 100 4.39 51.22 -27.74
CA ARG A 100 3.82 51.35 -29.08
C ARG A 100 4.09 50.11 -29.89
N ASP A 101 3.29 49.61 -30.63
CA ASP A 101 2.09 49.65 -31.46
C ASP A 101 2.08 48.35 -32.25
N GLY A 102 1.08 47.73 -32.67
CA GLY A 102 -0.27 48.05 -33.00
C GLY A 102 -0.94 46.80 -33.64
N ALA A 103 -2.25 46.78 -33.44
CA ALA A 103 -3.34 46.39 -34.34
C ALA A 103 -3.32 44.94 -34.90
N GLU A 104 -4.40 44.16 -34.87
CA GLU A 104 -5.82 44.39 -35.06
C GLU A 104 -6.63 43.16 -34.60
N SER A 105 -7.73 43.38 -33.95
CA SER A 105 -8.86 42.45 -33.84
C SER A 105 -9.77 42.60 -35.05
N PRO A 106 -10.73 41.66 -35.34
CA PRO A 106 -11.94 41.65 -34.51
C PRO A 106 -12.65 40.28 -34.32
N ALA A 107 -13.31 40.23 -33.18
CA ALA A 107 -14.69 39.83 -32.84
C ALA A 107 -15.33 38.55 -33.42
N GLY A 108 -15.96 37.81 -32.47
CA GLY A 108 -17.15 37.05 -32.72
C GLY A 108 -17.40 35.87 -31.81
N ALA A 109 -18.01 36.14 -30.74
CA ALA A 109 -19.18 35.51 -30.07
C ALA A 109 -19.51 34.03 -30.38
N GLY A 110 -19.82 33.27 -29.32
CA GLY A 110 -20.79 32.23 -29.32
C GLY A 110 -20.40 30.91 -28.67
N ALA A 111 -20.74 30.75 -27.40
CA ALA A 111 -21.13 29.41 -26.91
C ALA A 111 -22.47 29.02 -27.57
N PRO A 112 -22.77 27.76 -27.82
CA PRO A 112 -23.52 27.00 -26.81
C PRO A 112 -23.28 25.47 -26.80
N ASP A 113 -23.63 24.93 -25.69
CA ASP A 113 -24.25 23.63 -25.34
C ASP A 113 -24.30 22.45 -26.32
N ALA A 114 -24.09 21.31 -25.67
CA ALA A 114 -24.89 20.09 -25.67
C ALA A 114 -24.74 19.07 -26.76
N ALA A 115 -24.42 17.86 -26.30
CA ALA A 115 -25.00 16.55 -26.64
C ALA A 115 -25.13 16.12 -28.11
N GLY A 116 -24.68 14.92 -28.39
CA GLY A 116 -25.07 14.24 -29.59
C GLY A 116 -24.39 12.89 -29.84
N ALA A 117 -25.03 11.86 -29.36
CA ALA A 117 -24.83 10.49 -29.80
C ALA A 117 -25.08 10.32 -31.26
N ALA A 118 -24.26 9.52 -31.98
CA ALA A 118 -24.60 9.02 -33.31
C ALA A 118 -24.50 7.52 -33.37
N GLY A 119 -25.66 6.88 -33.43
CA GLY A 119 -25.78 5.50 -33.83
C GLY A 119 -25.79 5.39 -35.36
N VAL A 120 -25.27 4.30 -35.86
CA VAL A 120 -25.41 3.86 -37.23
C VAL A 120 -26.37 2.67 -37.27
N GLY A 121 -27.44 2.84 -38.02
CA GLY A 121 -28.45 1.83 -38.28
C GLY A 121 -28.21 1.07 -39.58
N VAL A 122 -28.84 -0.10 -39.67
CA VAL A 122 -29.16 -0.78 -40.94
C VAL A 122 -30.57 -1.34 -40.86
N SER A 123 -31.37 -0.82 -41.75
CA SER A 123 -32.45 -1.28 -42.60
C SER A 123 -33.21 -2.59 -42.35
N GLY A 124 -34.51 -2.51 -42.46
CA GLY A 124 -35.35 -3.52 -43.07
C GLY A 124 -36.83 -3.47 -42.70
N ASN A 125 -37.62 -2.82 -43.50
CA ASN A 125 -39.04 -3.06 -43.96
C ASN A 125 -39.99 -3.71 -42.93
N GLY A 126 -41.20 -3.30 -42.75
CA GLY A 126 -42.17 -2.64 -43.55
C GLY A 126 -43.53 -2.65 -42.83
N ASP A 127 -44.31 -1.73 -43.24
CA ASP A 127 -45.78 -1.62 -43.23
C ASP A 127 -46.50 -0.99 -42.04
N THR A 128 -46.92 0.16 -42.42
CA THR A 128 -47.97 1.10 -42.06
C THR A 128 -49.32 0.53 -41.59
N LYS A 129 -49.89 1.12 -40.54
CA LYS A 129 -51.24 1.80 -40.68
C LYS A 129 -51.61 2.58 -39.39
N THR A 130 -51.48 3.86 -39.53
CA THR A 130 -52.44 4.97 -39.22
C THR A 130 -53.40 4.82 -38.03
N MET A 131 -53.24 5.75 -37.16
CA MET A 131 -54.26 6.41 -36.32
C MET A 131 -55.29 7.15 -37.20
N PRO A 132 -56.50 7.49 -36.69
CA PRO A 132 -56.60 8.80 -36.09
C PRO A 132 -57.52 8.92 -34.85
N ALA A 133 -57.34 10.08 -34.24
CA ALA A 133 -58.03 10.61 -33.09
C ALA A 133 -59.43 11.20 -33.49
N ALA A 134 -60.19 11.43 -32.45
CA ALA A 134 -61.01 12.60 -32.20
C ALA A 134 -62.51 12.45 -32.11
N THR A 135 -62.94 12.94 -30.98
CA THR A 135 -64.07 13.87 -30.65
C THR A 135 -65.52 13.45 -30.71
N SER A 136 -66.12 13.47 -29.55
CA SER A 136 -67.30 14.19 -29.10
C SER A 136 -68.48 14.44 -30.06
N SER A 137 -69.67 13.95 -29.73
CA SER A 137 -70.81 14.76 -29.29
C SER A 137 -72.18 14.04 -29.46
N LYS A 138 -72.96 14.10 -28.44
CA LYS A 138 -74.40 14.29 -28.19
C LYS A 138 -75.41 14.02 -29.29
N GLN A 139 -76.46 13.38 -28.78
CA GLN A 139 -77.93 13.66 -28.97
C GLN A 139 -78.76 12.65 -29.75
N GLY A 140 -79.87 12.25 -29.05
CA GLY A 140 -81.18 12.10 -29.64
C GLY A 140 -81.83 10.75 -29.50
N GLY A 141 -82.78 10.59 -28.57
CA GLY A 141 -83.75 9.49 -28.54
C GLY A 141 -84.97 9.85 -29.39
N PRO A 142 -86.12 9.32 -29.13
CA PRO A 142 -86.66 7.96 -29.07
C PRO A 142 -87.78 7.84 -30.10
N PRO A 143 -88.90 7.03 -30.07
CA PRO A 143 -89.40 5.87 -29.29
C PRO A 143 -90.11 4.82 -30.21
N GLY A 144 -90.50 3.71 -29.59
CA GLY A 144 -91.50 2.86 -30.19
C GLY A 144 -91.78 1.50 -29.62
N ARG A 145 -92.76 1.40 -28.74
CA ARG A 145 -93.80 0.43 -28.43
C ARG A 145 -93.66 -1.04 -28.80
N GLY A 146 -93.78 -1.85 -27.85
CA GLY A 146 -94.31 -3.00 -27.20
C GLY A 146 -95.31 -3.90 -28.02
N PRO A 147 -95.99 -4.91 -27.51
CA PRO A 147 -95.95 -5.54 -26.16
C PRO A 147 -95.94 -7.08 -26.17
N GLY A 148 -95.58 -7.67 -25.07
CA GLY A 148 -96.00 -8.82 -24.34
C GLY A 148 -96.17 -10.17 -24.95
N PRO A 149 -96.64 -11.24 -24.27
CA PRO A 149 -95.94 -11.78 -23.03
C PRO A 149 -95.71 -13.31 -23.20
N GLY A 150 -94.86 -13.88 -22.38
CA GLY A 150 -94.79 -15.34 -22.36
C GLY A 150 -93.67 -15.85 -21.41
N GLY A 151 -94.09 -16.52 -20.35
CA GLY A 151 -93.25 -17.09 -19.36
C GLY A 151 -92.30 -18.19 -19.79
N GLY A 152 -91.32 -18.38 -19.09
CA GLY A 152 -90.39 -19.50 -19.19
C GLY A 152 -89.22 -19.42 -18.19
N ASP A 153 -89.28 -20.20 -17.16
CA ASP A 153 -88.22 -20.53 -16.26
C ASP A 153 -86.91 -20.87 -17.02
N GLY A 154 -85.88 -20.10 -16.83
CA GLY A 154 -84.57 -20.39 -17.46
C GLY A 154 -83.42 -19.95 -16.55
N ARG A 155 -82.94 -20.87 -15.79
CA ARG A 155 -81.66 -20.75 -15.03
C ARG A 155 -80.59 -20.40 -16.05
N GLY A 156 -80.10 -19.18 -16.05
CA GLY A 156 -78.98 -18.72 -16.86
C GLY A 156 -77.66 -19.42 -16.51
N PRO A 157 -76.78 -19.71 -17.51
CA PRO A 157 -75.52 -20.36 -17.29
C PRO A 157 -74.55 -19.45 -16.56
N ARG A 158 -74.05 -19.92 -15.41
CA ARG A 158 -72.98 -19.30 -14.66
C ARG A 158 -71.74 -19.20 -15.57
N LYS A 159 -71.26 -17.98 -15.87
CA LYS A 159 -70.02 -17.69 -16.61
C LYS A 159 -68.88 -18.47 -15.92
N PRO A 160 -68.03 -19.22 -16.71
CA PRO A 160 -66.92 -19.94 -16.17
C PRO A 160 -65.89 -18.92 -15.61
N ARG A 161 -65.64 -18.96 -14.32
CA ARG A 161 -64.62 -18.18 -13.67
C ARG A 161 -63.31 -18.55 -14.31
N SER A 162 -62.59 -17.58 -14.96
CA SER A 162 -61.37 -17.77 -15.68
C SER A 162 -60.32 -18.55 -14.82
N ARG A 163 -59.66 -19.53 -15.43
CA ARG A 163 -58.59 -20.31 -14.82
C ARG A 163 -57.53 -19.41 -14.20
N ARG A 164 -57.27 -18.22 -14.81
CA ARG A 164 -56.33 -17.18 -14.35
C ARG A 164 -56.63 -16.67 -12.94
N SER A 165 -57.89 -16.47 -12.51
CA SER A 165 -58.24 -15.98 -11.18
C SER A 165 -57.99 -17.03 -10.09
N ARG A 166 -58.03 -18.34 -10.42
CA ARG A 166 -57.69 -19.42 -9.52
C ARG A 166 -56.17 -19.53 -9.28
N TYR A 167 -55.36 -19.36 -10.32
CA TYR A 167 -53.91 -19.33 -10.22
C TYR A 167 -53.46 -18.10 -9.46
N LEU A 168 -53.97 -16.91 -9.71
CA LEU A 168 -53.67 -15.70 -8.95
C LEU A 168 -53.99 -15.82 -7.47
N ARG A 169 -55.13 -16.40 -7.13
CA ARG A 169 -55.49 -16.65 -5.68
C ARG A 169 -54.61 -17.68 -5.02
N ARG A 170 -54.22 -18.75 -5.75
CA ARG A 170 -53.23 -19.72 -5.24
C ARG A 170 -51.83 -19.12 -5.08
N ALA A 171 -51.37 -18.33 -6.03
CA ALA A 171 -50.11 -17.63 -5.97
C ALA A 171 -50.11 -16.63 -4.79
N LEU A 172 -51.16 -15.87 -4.59
CA LEU A 172 -51.31 -14.96 -3.46
C LEU A 172 -51.32 -15.72 -2.13
N PHE A 173 -52.01 -16.86 -2.06
CA PHE A 173 -52.08 -17.69 -0.85
C PHE A 173 -50.70 -18.29 -0.56
N LEU A 174 -49.97 -18.78 -1.59
CA LEU A 174 -48.61 -19.30 -1.40
C LEU A 174 -47.65 -18.20 -0.99
N MET A 175 -47.78 -17.01 -1.53
CA MET A 175 -46.99 -15.84 -1.14
C MET A 175 -47.26 -15.44 0.32
N LEU A 176 -48.51 -15.40 0.74
CA LEU A 176 -48.88 -15.09 2.13
C LEU A 176 -48.42 -16.20 3.10
N ALA A 177 -48.50 -17.45 2.69
CA ALA A 177 -48.00 -18.59 3.47
C ALA A 177 -46.47 -18.54 3.59
N PHE A 178 -45.76 -18.18 2.50
CA PHE A 178 -44.32 -17.97 2.52
C PHE A 178 -43.92 -16.80 3.44
N ILE A 179 -44.63 -15.67 3.36
CA ILE A 179 -44.40 -14.53 4.25
C ILE A 179 -44.67 -14.96 5.72
N GLY A 180 -45.74 -15.66 5.99
CA GLY A 180 -46.03 -16.18 7.34
C GLY A 180 -44.96 -17.12 7.86
N PHE A 181 -44.42 -18.00 6.97
CA PHE A 181 -43.29 -18.86 7.30
C PHE A 181 -42.02 -18.04 7.60
N CYS A 182 -41.69 -17.04 6.80
CA CYS A 182 -40.54 -16.18 7.05
C CYS A 182 -40.66 -15.42 8.38
N ILE A 183 -41.85 -14.91 8.70
CA ILE A 183 -42.11 -14.22 9.97
C ILE A 183 -41.96 -15.21 11.16
N ALA A 184 -42.48 -16.42 11.03
CA ALA A 184 -42.36 -17.44 12.09
C ALA A 184 -40.88 -17.86 12.27
N ALA A 185 -40.17 -18.11 11.16
CA ALA A 185 -38.72 -18.43 11.18
C ALA A 185 -37.93 -17.32 11.83
N PHE A 186 -38.19 -16.04 11.46
CA PHE A 186 -37.56 -14.88 12.09
C PHE A 186 -37.88 -14.81 13.60
N GLY A 187 -39.15 -15.06 14.01
CA GLY A 187 -39.55 -15.06 15.43
C GLY A 187 -38.80 -16.13 16.23
N VAL A 188 -38.68 -17.33 15.67
CA VAL A 188 -37.89 -18.42 16.28
C VAL A 188 -36.44 -18.03 16.41
N ALA A 189 -35.81 -17.58 15.32
CA ALA A 189 -34.40 -17.13 15.32
C ALA A 189 -34.17 -15.98 16.32
N TYR A 190 -35.12 -15.03 16.43
CA TYR A 190 -35.09 -13.94 17.42
C TYR A 190 -35.10 -14.45 18.85
N LEU A 191 -35.96 -15.42 19.18
CA LEU A 191 -36.04 -15.98 20.53
C LEU A 191 -34.73 -16.68 20.95
N PHE A 192 -34.12 -17.42 20.03
CA PHE A 192 -32.91 -18.20 20.30
C PHE A 192 -31.61 -17.42 20.15
N THR A 193 -31.59 -16.18 19.61
CA THR A 193 -30.39 -15.37 19.54
C THR A 193 -30.09 -14.74 20.89
N PRO A 194 -29.04 -15.11 21.64
CA PRO A 194 -28.67 -14.45 22.88
C PRO A 194 -28.15 -13.03 22.61
N VAL A 195 -28.31 -12.11 23.57
CA VAL A 195 -27.56 -10.84 23.59
C VAL A 195 -26.19 -11.18 24.15
N PRO A 196 -25.10 -10.96 23.38
CA PRO A 196 -23.74 -11.23 23.86
C PRO A 196 -23.39 -10.36 25.08
N SER A 197 -22.39 -10.77 25.85
CA SER A 197 -21.81 -9.91 26.89
C SER A 197 -21.12 -8.69 26.30
N PRO A 198 -21.07 -7.56 27.00
CA PRO A 198 -20.24 -6.43 26.62
C PRO A 198 -18.78 -6.85 26.46
N GLN A 199 -18.13 -6.34 25.43
CA GLN A 199 -16.75 -6.67 25.13
C GLN A 199 -15.80 -5.84 26.03
N GLU A 200 -15.71 -6.19 27.32
CA GLU A 200 -14.94 -5.39 28.29
C GLU A 200 -13.43 -5.39 28.02
N GLN A 201 -12.88 -6.48 27.54
CA GLN A 201 -11.43 -6.62 27.30
C GLN A 201 -10.98 -6.18 25.92
N ALA A 202 -11.80 -6.37 24.89
CA ALA A 202 -11.46 -5.95 23.54
C ALA A 202 -11.55 -4.43 23.31
N ILE A 203 -12.20 -3.75 24.22
CA ILE A 203 -12.42 -2.30 24.18
C ILE A 203 -11.14 -1.51 24.47
N ALA A 204 -10.10 -2.13 25.08
CA ALA A 204 -8.95 -1.41 25.64
C ALA A 204 -7.61 -1.68 24.99
N GLN A 205 -7.50 -2.59 24.03
CA GLN A 205 -6.20 -2.95 23.45
C GLN A 205 -6.12 -2.64 21.97
N GLY A 206 -5.34 -1.61 21.63
CA GLY A 206 -4.93 -1.37 20.25
C GLY A 206 -3.97 -2.45 19.75
N PRO A 207 -3.77 -2.54 18.44
CA PRO A 207 -2.91 -3.53 17.82
C PRO A 207 -1.45 -3.34 18.25
N THR A 208 -0.74 -4.44 18.39
CA THR A 208 0.69 -4.45 18.63
C THR A 208 1.39 -5.05 17.42
N PHE A 209 2.33 -4.30 16.86
CA PHE A 209 3.13 -4.70 15.70
C PHE A 209 4.47 -5.21 16.17
N TYR A 210 4.87 -6.35 15.63
CA TYR A 210 6.13 -7.03 15.93
C TYR A 210 6.99 -7.18 14.68
N TYR A 211 8.31 -7.23 14.88
CA TYR A 211 9.24 -7.68 13.86
C TYR A 211 9.00 -9.17 13.55
N SER A 212 9.71 -9.68 12.55
CA SER A 212 9.55 -11.06 12.03
C SER A 212 9.82 -12.16 13.07
N ASP A 213 10.47 -11.82 14.18
CA ASP A 213 10.69 -12.73 15.32
C ASP A 213 9.44 -12.95 16.18
N GLY A 214 8.36 -12.18 15.97
CA GLY A 214 7.13 -12.23 16.73
C GLY A 214 7.27 -11.80 18.21
N LYS A 215 8.43 -11.28 18.60
CA LYS A 215 8.78 -10.93 19.99
C LYS A 215 9.18 -9.48 20.15
N THR A 216 10.03 -8.98 19.26
CA THR A 216 10.49 -7.59 19.31
C THR A 216 9.40 -6.66 18.82
N GLN A 217 8.91 -5.78 19.68
CA GLN A 217 7.84 -4.85 19.37
C GLN A 217 8.34 -3.70 18.49
N ILE A 218 7.64 -3.45 17.39
CA ILE A 218 7.81 -2.25 16.56
C ILE A 218 7.07 -1.08 17.20
N ALA A 219 5.79 -1.28 17.46
CA ALA A 219 4.90 -0.28 18.05
C ALA A 219 3.66 -0.94 18.65
N LYS A 220 3.11 -0.34 19.68
CA LYS A 220 1.75 -0.58 20.14
C LYS A 220 0.97 0.70 19.88
N THR A 221 0.02 0.65 18.96
CA THR A 221 -0.85 1.80 18.70
C THR A 221 -2.02 1.73 19.68
N GLY A 222 -2.16 2.78 20.50
CA GLY A 222 -3.19 2.80 21.54
C GLY A 222 -4.55 3.18 20.98
N VAL A 223 -5.60 2.56 21.51
CA VAL A 223 -6.96 3.13 21.45
C VAL A 223 -6.99 4.24 22.49
N ASN A 224 -6.98 5.48 22.07
CA ASN A 224 -7.20 6.58 22.98
C ASN A 224 -8.69 6.60 23.32
N ARG A 225 -9.05 6.18 24.54
CA ARG A 225 -10.44 6.09 25.00
C ARG A 225 -10.58 6.77 26.35
N ASP A 226 -11.36 7.84 26.33
CA ASP A 226 -11.87 8.48 27.54
C ASP A 226 -13.39 8.40 27.47
N ALA A 227 -13.99 7.46 28.21
CA ALA A 227 -15.44 7.35 28.27
C ALA A 227 -16.02 8.50 29.09
N VAL A 228 -17.06 9.12 28.57
CA VAL A 228 -17.75 10.24 29.22
C VAL A 228 -19.25 9.94 29.30
N LYS A 229 -19.90 10.49 30.33
CA LYS A 229 -21.35 10.41 30.45
C LYS A 229 -22.03 11.29 29.41
N LEU A 230 -23.24 10.89 29.00
CA LEU A 230 -23.99 11.56 27.95
C LEU A 230 -24.27 13.05 28.28
N ASP A 231 -24.47 13.38 29.55
CA ASP A 231 -24.72 14.75 30.02
C ASP A 231 -23.54 15.70 29.81
N ARG A 232 -22.31 15.18 29.78
CA ARG A 232 -21.11 15.95 29.48
C ARG A 232 -20.95 16.27 27.99
N ILE A 233 -21.61 15.52 27.12
CA ILE A 233 -21.53 15.75 25.67
C ILE A 233 -22.53 16.84 25.29
N PRO A 234 -22.12 17.96 24.68
CA PRO A 234 -23.03 19.04 24.30
C PRO A 234 -24.21 18.53 23.49
N LYS A 235 -25.38 19.07 23.77
CA LYS A 235 -26.61 18.70 23.05
C LYS A 235 -26.44 18.86 21.54
N SER A 236 -25.80 19.94 21.09
CA SER A 236 -25.51 20.20 19.68
C SER A 236 -24.68 19.09 19.02
N THR A 237 -23.68 18.52 19.73
CA THR A 237 -22.87 17.40 19.23
C THR A 237 -23.69 16.12 19.14
N ARG A 238 -24.53 15.82 20.15
CA ARG A 238 -25.45 14.66 20.12
C ARG A 238 -26.44 14.77 18.97
N ASP A 239 -27.06 15.94 18.81
CA ASP A 239 -27.99 16.21 17.72
C ASP A 239 -27.32 16.13 16.35
N ALA A 240 -26.07 16.61 16.21
CA ALA A 240 -25.29 16.48 14.98
C ALA A 240 -25.07 15.03 14.57
N VAL A 241 -24.71 14.17 15.53
CA VAL A 241 -24.50 12.74 15.28
C VAL A 241 -25.82 12.04 14.90
N ILE A 242 -26.92 12.36 15.58
CA ILE A 242 -28.26 11.84 15.26
C ILE A 242 -28.70 12.30 13.87
N ALA A 243 -28.49 13.57 13.54
CA ALA A 243 -28.82 14.16 12.24
C ALA A 243 -27.98 13.57 11.09
N ALA A 244 -26.73 13.20 11.39
CA ALA A 244 -25.81 12.59 10.40
C ALA A 244 -26.11 11.13 10.12
N GLU A 245 -26.41 10.33 11.19
CA GLU A 245 -26.42 8.87 11.12
C GLU A 245 -27.83 8.28 11.19
N ASN A 246 -28.71 8.81 12.05
CA ASN A 246 -30.03 8.21 12.27
C ASN A 246 -31.04 9.21 12.81
N ARG A 247 -31.65 10.02 11.95
CA ARG A 247 -32.59 11.08 12.31
C ARG A 247 -33.79 10.63 13.12
N GLY A 248 -34.28 9.40 12.89
CA GLY A 248 -35.39 8.79 13.66
C GLY A 248 -34.95 8.01 14.89
N PHE A 249 -33.73 8.25 15.41
CA PHE A 249 -33.13 7.43 16.46
C PHE A 249 -34.01 7.23 17.70
N TYR A 250 -34.63 8.26 18.20
CA TYR A 250 -35.49 8.18 19.39
C TYR A 250 -36.78 7.39 19.15
N ASP A 251 -37.30 7.38 17.92
CA ASP A 251 -38.54 6.71 17.52
C ASP A 251 -38.32 5.28 17.00
N ASP A 252 -37.11 4.93 16.53
CA ASP A 252 -36.79 3.63 15.96
C ASP A 252 -36.77 2.53 17.04
N PRO A 253 -37.38 1.35 16.83
CA PRO A 253 -37.36 0.23 17.79
C PRO A 253 -36.00 -0.49 17.86
N GLY A 254 -34.92 0.12 17.40
CA GLY A 254 -33.57 -0.47 17.27
C GLY A 254 -33.15 -0.72 15.83
N VAL A 255 -34.10 -0.80 14.90
CA VAL A 255 -33.88 -1.00 13.46
C VAL A 255 -34.79 -0.07 12.69
N SER A 256 -34.31 0.59 11.67
CA SER A 256 -35.14 1.39 10.78
C SER A 256 -35.77 0.49 9.69
N VAL A 257 -37.09 0.31 9.75
CA VAL A 257 -37.83 -0.47 8.74
C VAL A 257 -37.72 0.20 7.37
N SER A 258 -37.80 1.51 7.30
CA SER A 258 -37.69 2.29 6.05
C SER A 258 -36.28 2.24 5.48
N GLY A 259 -35.26 2.33 6.35
CA GLY A 259 -33.85 2.23 5.98
C GLY A 259 -33.51 0.82 5.45
N THR A 260 -33.97 -0.22 6.13
CA THR A 260 -33.74 -1.61 5.73
C THR A 260 -34.43 -1.93 4.40
N THR A 261 -35.69 -1.49 4.21
CA THR A 261 -36.43 -1.69 2.94
C THR A 261 -35.76 -0.98 1.77
N ARG A 262 -35.29 0.25 1.99
CA ARG A 262 -34.56 1.02 0.97
C ARG A 262 -33.22 0.35 0.60
N ALA A 263 -32.46 -0.10 1.59
CA ALA A 263 -31.20 -0.81 1.39
C ALA A 263 -31.41 -2.12 0.60
N LEU A 264 -32.45 -2.89 0.92
CA LEU A 264 -32.83 -4.09 0.20
C LEU A 264 -33.21 -3.77 -1.27
N TRP A 265 -34.00 -2.72 -1.47
CA TRP A 265 -34.41 -2.30 -2.81
C TRP A 265 -33.20 -1.81 -3.64
N SER A 266 -32.25 -1.07 -3.03
CA SER A 266 -31.05 -0.60 -3.73
C SER A 266 -30.12 -1.76 -4.12
N THR A 267 -30.01 -2.78 -3.25
CA THR A 267 -29.26 -4.00 -3.56
C THR A 267 -29.87 -4.78 -4.72
N VAL A 268 -31.18 -4.96 -4.72
CA VAL A 268 -31.88 -5.68 -5.78
C VAL A 268 -31.90 -4.89 -7.11
N SER A 269 -31.87 -3.55 -7.02
CA SER A 269 -31.89 -2.67 -8.22
C SER A 269 -30.49 -2.34 -8.74
N GLY A 270 -29.41 -2.92 -8.21
CA GLY A 270 -28.03 -2.67 -8.65
C GLY A 270 -27.52 -1.24 -8.39
N ARG A 271 -28.20 -0.46 -7.55
CA ARG A 271 -27.79 0.89 -7.16
C ARG A 271 -26.87 0.83 -5.95
N GLN A 272 -25.90 1.75 -5.93
CA GLN A 272 -24.90 1.84 -4.87
C GLN A 272 -25.57 1.84 -3.47
N LEU A 273 -25.08 1.01 -2.55
CA LEU A 273 -25.55 0.86 -1.18
C LEU A 273 -25.49 2.20 -0.43
N GLN A 274 -26.63 2.83 -0.22
CA GLN A 274 -26.75 3.95 0.74
C GLN A 274 -26.88 3.42 2.15
N GLY A 275 -26.13 4.02 3.11
CA GLY A 275 -26.13 3.65 4.51
C GLY A 275 -27.55 3.59 5.09
N GLY A 276 -27.92 2.43 5.61
CA GLY A 276 -29.23 2.16 6.20
C GLY A 276 -29.17 1.57 7.60
N SER A 277 -27.99 1.53 8.25
CA SER A 277 -27.82 1.01 9.62
C SER A 277 -28.15 2.09 10.64
N THR A 278 -28.94 1.77 11.66
CA THR A 278 -29.28 2.69 12.75
C THR A 278 -28.11 2.85 13.73
N ILE A 279 -28.13 3.91 14.55
CA ILE A 279 -27.19 4.11 15.67
C ILE A 279 -27.21 2.88 16.59
N THR A 280 -28.38 2.30 16.87
CA THR A 280 -28.50 1.08 17.69
C THR A 280 -27.76 -0.09 17.06
N GLN A 281 -27.90 -0.30 15.75
CA GLN A 281 -27.18 -1.38 15.04
C GLN A 281 -25.67 -1.16 15.05
N GLN A 282 -25.21 0.07 14.83
CA GLN A 282 -23.80 0.43 14.89
C GLN A 282 -23.25 0.26 16.32
N MET A 283 -24.00 0.68 17.34
CA MET A 283 -23.64 0.50 18.74
C MET A 283 -23.54 -0.99 19.09
N VAL A 284 -24.53 -1.80 18.69
CA VAL A 284 -24.54 -3.25 18.95
C VAL A 284 -23.31 -3.92 18.33
N ARG A 285 -22.95 -3.59 17.10
CA ARG A 285 -21.76 -4.09 16.44
C ARG A 285 -20.47 -3.68 17.18
N ASN A 286 -20.45 -2.47 17.72
CA ASN A 286 -19.26 -1.88 18.34
C ASN A 286 -19.09 -2.21 19.83
N TYR A 287 -20.18 -2.48 20.53
CA TYR A 287 -20.21 -2.64 21.98
C TYR A 287 -20.22 -4.10 22.41
N TYR A 288 -20.91 -4.98 21.65
CA TYR A 288 -21.03 -6.39 22.00
C TYR A 288 -20.05 -7.27 21.23
N GLY A 289 -19.37 -8.16 21.94
CA GLY A 289 -18.52 -9.19 21.33
C GLY A 289 -19.34 -10.30 20.63
N GLY A 290 -18.69 -11.08 19.76
CA GLY A 290 -19.31 -12.26 19.14
C GLY A 290 -20.39 -12.01 18.08
N ILE A 291 -20.56 -10.76 17.65
CA ILE A 291 -21.33 -10.43 16.46
C ILE A 291 -20.36 -10.44 15.28
N GLY A 292 -19.93 -11.62 14.85
CA GLY A 292 -18.98 -11.94 13.78
C GLY A 292 -18.40 -10.76 12.96
N LYS A 293 -17.14 -10.83 12.63
CA LYS A 293 -16.39 -9.81 11.91
C LYS A 293 -16.58 -9.90 10.38
N GLU A 294 -17.08 -11.04 9.90
CA GLU A 294 -17.28 -11.31 8.48
C GLU A 294 -18.44 -10.52 7.87
N VAL A 295 -18.27 -10.08 6.64
CA VAL A 295 -19.36 -9.47 5.85
C VAL A 295 -20.29 -10.59 5.37
N SER A 296 -21.18 -11.06 6.22
CA SER A 296 -22.14 -12.11 5.90
C SER A 296 -23.58 -11.72 6.20
N VAL A 297 -24.52 -12.33 5.48
CA VAL A 297 -25.96 -12.12 5.70
C VAL A 297 -26.38 -12.60 7.09
N THR A 298 -25.79 -13.70 7.55
CA THR A 298 -26.00 -14.25 8.90
C THR A 298 -25.58 -13.30 10.01
N ARG A 299 -24.42 -12.67 9.86
CA ARG A 299 -23.96 -11.62 10.78
C ARG A 299 -24.94 -10.45 10.81
N LYS A 300 -25.36 -9.96 9.63
CA LYS A 300 -26.30 -8.84 9.56
C LYS A 300 -27.66 -9.17 10.18
N LEU A 301 -28.12 -10.40 10.03
CA LEU A 301 -29.35 -10.87 10.67
C LEU A 301 -29.20 -10.93 12.20
N LYS A 302 -28.07 -11.45 12.71
CA LYS A 302 -27.76 -11.47 14.14
C LYS A 302 -27.69 -10.04 14.72
N GLU A 303 -27.02 -9.11 14.02
CA GLU A 303 -26.97 -7.68 14.37
C GLU A 303 -28.38 -7.08 14.51
N VAL A 304 -29.26 -7.34 13.54
CA VAL A 304 -30.65 -6.86 13.55
C VAL A 304 -31.41 -7.43 14.76
N MET A 305 -31.29 -8.72 15.03
CA MET A 305 -32.00 -9.36 16.16
C MET A 305 -31.54 -8.84 17.52
N VAL A 306 -30.20 -8.70 17.69
CA VAL A 306 -29.63 -8.14 18.93
C VAL A 306 -30.03 -6.67 19.08
N SER A 307 -30.01 -5.89 17.98
CA SER A 307 -30.43 -4.47 18.01
C SER A 307 -31.89 -4.27 18.40
N LEU A 308 -32.80 -5.19 17.98
CA LEU A 308 -34.20 -5.19 18.42
C LEU A 308 -34.34 -5.51 19.90
N LYS A 309 -33.54 -6.42 20.43
CA LYS A 309 -33.53 -6.77 21.86
C LYS A 309 -33.01 -5.60 22.70
N VAL A 310 -31.83 -5.09 22.34
CA VAL A 310 -31.20 -3.97 23.05
C VAL A 310 -32.08 -2.71 22.98
N GLY A 311 -32.69 -2.41 21.82
CA GLY A 311 -33.60 -1.29 21.66
C GLY A 311 -34.88 -1.35 22.54
N ARG A 312 -35.25 -2.56 23.00
CA ARG A 312 -36.37 -2.77 23.94
C ARG A 312 -35.94 -2.75 25.41
N GLU A 313 -34.70 -3.22 25.69
CA GLU A 313 -34.21 -3.41 27.06
C GLU A 313 -33.47 -2.20 27.59
N LYS A 314 -32.87 -1.39 26.75
CA LYS A 314 -32.04 -0.24 27.12
C LYS A 314 -32.68 1.08 26.70
N SER A 315 -32.46 2.12 27.51
CA SER A 315 -32.94 3.47 27.17
C SER A 315 -32.18 4.00 25.96
N LYS A 316 -32.79 4.90 25.19
CA LYS A 316 -32.16 5.55 24.04
C LYS A 316 -30.92 6.34 24.45
N ASP A 317 -30.96 7.02 25.58
CA ASP A 317 -29.84 7.78 26.12
C ASP A 317 -28.66 6.87 26.46
N TRP A 318 -28.92 5.70 27.04
CA TRP A 318 -27.89 4.72 27.29
C TRP A 318 -27.28 4.20 25.97
N ILE A 319 -28.10 3.90 24.96
CA ILE A 319 -27.63 3.46 23.64
C ILE A 319 -26.76 4.52 22.98
N LEU A 320 -27.20 5.80 23.03
CA LEU A 320 -26.44 6.91 22.46
C LEU A 320 -25.11 7.14 23.21
N GLU A 321 -25.11 7.03 24.55
CA GLU A 321 -23.91 7.11 25.37
C GLU A 321 -22.89 6.07 24.97
N GLN A 322 -23.31 4.79 24.87
CA GLN A 322 -22.41 3.71 24.48
C GLN A 322 -21.93 3.89 23.03
N TYR A 323 -22.80 4.34 22.12
CA TYR A 323 -22.42 4.65 20.76
C TYR A 323 -21.33 5.73 20.69
N LEU A 324 -21.59 6.89 21.32
CA LEU A 324 -20.65 8.03 21.31
C LEU A 324 -19.34 7.73 22.01
N ASN A 325 -19.30 6.78 22.95
CA ASN A 325 -18.08 6.32 23.60
C ASN A 325 -17.34 5.21 22.83
N THR A 326 -17.95 4.62 21.80
CA THR A 326 -17.36 3.46 21.13
C THR A 326 -17.09 3.62 19.65
N ILE A 327 -17.73 4.57 18.98
CA ILE A 327 -17.56 4.79 17.55
C ILE A 327 -16.19 5.40 17.23
N TYR A 328 -15.64 5.01 16.08
CA TYR A 328 -14.37 5.51 15.56
C TYR A 328 -14.56 6.81 14.79
N PHE A 329 -13.77 7.82 15.13
CA PHE A 329 -13.81 9.15 14.52
C PHE A 329 -12.61 9.43 13.58
N GLY A 330 -11.66 8.51 13.45
CA GLY A 330 -10.36 8.76 12.83
C GLY A 330 -9.30 9.17 13.85
N ARG A 331 -8.02 9.32 13.42
CA ARG A 331 -6.89 9.74 14.28
C ARG A 331 -6.69 8.85 15.51
N ASP A 332 -6.93 7.55 15.37
CA ASP A 332 -6.92 6.58 16.47
C ASP A 332 -7.84 6.96 17.65
N ALA A 333 -8.84 7.83 17.41
CA ALA A 333 -9.78 8.31 18.41
C ALA A 333 -11.07 7.48 18.41
N TYR A 334 -11.25 6.69 19.46
CA TYR A 334 -12.50 5.97 19.75
C TYR A 334 -13.28 6.66 20.85
N GLY A 335 -14.51 7.06 20.53
CA GLY A 335 -15.35 7.87 21.38
C GLY A 335 -15.12 9.36 21.19
N VAL A 336 -16.20 10.10 21.46
CA VAL A 336 -16.29 11.53 21.19
C VAL A 336 -15.33 12.38 22.01
N GLN A 337 -14.98 11.96 23.24
CA GLN A 337 -14.00 12.68 24.07
C GLN A 337 -12.59 12.57 23.48
N ALA A 338 -12.19 11.37 23.06
CA ALA A 338 -10.92 11.17 22.38
C ALA A 338 -10.87 11.94 21.05
N ALA A 339 -11.98 11.97 20.32
CA ALA A 339 -12.10 12.74 19.09
C ALA A 339 -11.98 14.25 19.34
N ALA A 340 -12.64 14.79 20.37
CA ALA A 340 -12.52 16.21 20.74
C ALA A 340 -11.05 16.60 21.02
N LYS A 341 -10.33 15.75 21.75
CA LYS A 341 -8.90 15.94 22.03
C LYS A 341 -8.03 15.82 20.77
N ALA A 342 -8.30 14.81 19.91
CA ALA A 342 -7.49 14.53 18.73
C ALA A 342 -7.68 15.58 17.62
N TYR A 343 -8.89 16.13 17.48
CA TYR A 343 -9.21 17.07 16.43
C TYR A 343 -9.04 18.53 16.84
N TYR A 344 -9.37 18.86 18.11
CA TYR A 344 -9.44 20.25 18.57
C TYR A 344 -8.63 20.53 19.84
N GLY A 345 -8.06 19.51 20.50
CA GLY A 345 -7.30 19.68 21.74
C GLY A 345 -8.16 20.03 22.95
N LYS A 346 -9.49 19.82 22.87
CA LYS A 346 -10.49 20.25 23.84
C LYS A 346 -11.11 19.09 24.61
N ASP A 347 -11.68 19.38 25.78
CA ASP A 347 -12.66 18.49 26.40
C ASP A 347 -13.94 18.46 25.56
N VAL A 348 -14.65 17.33 25.59
CA VAL A 348 -15.88 17.16 24.78
C VAL A 348 -16.92 18.22 25.12
N SER A 349 -16.99 18.64 26.39
CA SER A 349 -17.93 19.68 26.87
C SER A 349 -17.68 21.07 26.27
N GLU A 350 -16.52 21.30 25.70
CA GLU A 350 -16.07 22.57 25.08
C GLU A 350 -16.27 22.60 23.56
N LEU A 351 -16.82 21.52 22.97
CA LEU A 351 -17.08 21.48 21.55
C LEU A 351 -18.17 22.48 21.15
N THR A 352 -17.85 23.28 20.16
CA THR A 352 -18.83 24.14 19.49
C THR A 352 -19.78 23.32 18.60
N PRO A 353 -20.97 23.83 18.26
CA PRO A 353 -21.89 23.15 17.33
C PRO A 353 -21.23 22.82 15.96
N ALA A 354 -20.36 23.69 15.45
CA ALA A 354 -19.64 23.48 14.20
C ALA A 354 -18.65 22.34 14.31
N GLU A 355 -17.92 22.25 15.43
CA GLU A 355 -16.96 21.16 15.69
C GLU A 355 -17.68 19.83 15.91
N GLY A 356 -18.78 19.84 16.68
CA GLY A 356 -19.63 18.65 16.85
C GLY A 356 -20.20 18.12 15.52
N ALA A 357 -20.63 19.01 14.64
CA ALA A 357 -21.09 18.67 13.30
C ALA A 357 -19.98 18.09 12.42
N TYR A 358 -18.73 18.58 12.57
CA TYR A 358 -17.59 18.00 11.86
C TYR A 358 -17.25 16.60 12.36
N LEU A 359 -17.20 16.38 13.66
CA LEU A 359 -16.98 15.05 14.20
C LEU A 359 -18.09 14.08 13.76
N ALA A 360 -19.35 14.51 13.71
CA ALA A 360 -20.44 13.70 13.16
C ALA A 360 -20.24 13.38 11.66
N ALA A 361 -19.74 14.34 10.88
CA ALA A 361 -19.40 14.10 9.46
C ALA A 361 -18.25 13.08 9.31
N ALA A 362 -17.27 13.10 10.21
CA ALA A 362 -16.09 12.24 10.16
C ALA A 362 -16.43 10.74 10.39
N ILE A 363 -17.50 10.42 11.11
CA ILE A 363 -17.93 9.03 11.39
C ILE A 363 -18.08 8.21 10.10
N GLN A 364 -18.56 8.81 9.02
CA GLN A 364 -18.82 8.12 7.76
C GLN A 364 -17.53 7.70 7.03
N GLN A 365 -16.49 8.53 7.08
CA GLN A 365 -15.20 8.32 6.40
C GLN A 365 -14.05 8.75 7.33
N PRO A 366 -13.83 8.05 8.43
CA PRO A 366 -12.92 8.51 9.48
C PRO A 366 -11.49 8.76 9.00
N SER A 367 -10.96 7.88 8.15
CA SER A 367 -9.60 7.98 7.62
C SER A 367 -9.44 9.14 6.64
N ASN A 368 -10.44 9.34 5.77
CA ASN A 368 -10.40 10.41 4.76
C ASN A 368 -10.58 11.81 5.37
N PHE A 369 -11.30 11.91 6.50
CA PHE A 369 -11.57 13.17 7.18
C PHE A 369 -10.67 13.38 8.40
N ALA A 370 -9.71 12.48 8.64
CA ALA A 370 -8.75 12.61 9.72
C ALA A 370 -7.87 13.87 9.57
N ASP A 371 -7.37 14.14 8.37
CA ASP A 371 -6.54 15.31 8.05
C ASP A 371 -6.88 15.81 6.64
N PRO A 372 -8.02 16.48 6.46
CA PRO A 372 -8.52 16.83 5.14
C PRO A 372 -7.66 17.90 4.48
N ALA A 373 -7.04 17.54 3.34
CA ALA A 373 -6.25 18.44 2.51
C ALA A 373 -6.70 18.34 1.04
N GLY A 374 -6.43 19.36 0.25
CA GLY A 374 -6.73 19.36 -1.19
C GLY A 374 -8.20 19.00 -1.51
N ALA A 375 -8.42 18.06 -2.40
CA ALA A 375 -9.76 17.60 -2.80
C ALA A 375 -10.56 16.99 -1.64
N GLN A 376 -9.90 16.31 -0.71
CA GLN A 376 -10.57 15.72 0.48
C GLN A 376 -11.16 16.78 1.40
N ARG A 377 -10.55 17.96 1.49
CA ARG A 377 -11.09 19.06 2.25
C ARG A 377 -12.44 19.53 1.70
N VAL A 378 -12.58 19.59 0.39
CA VAL A 378 -13.84 19.98 -0.27
C VAL A 378 -14.94 18.96 0.08
N HIS A 379 -14.63 17.65 0.02
CA HIS A 379 -15.58 16.60 0.40
C HIS A 379 -15.95 16.64 1.88
N ALA A 380 -14.99 16.89 2.75
CA ALA A 380 -15.23 17.03 4.19
C ALA A 380 -16.12 18.23 4.50
N GLU A 381 -15.90 19.37 3.84
CA GLU A 381 -16.72 20.56 3.98
C GLU A 381 -18.14 20.37 3.45
N GLN A 382 -18.31 19.71 2.30
CA GLN A 382 -19.63 19.36 1.76
C GLN A 382 -20.39 18.42 2.70
N ARG A 383 -19.73 17.42 3.27
CA ARG A 383 -20.35 16.50 4.23
C ARG A 383 -20.74 17.23 5.52
N TRP A 384 -19.85 18.08 6.03
CA TRP A 384 -20.13 18.90 7.20
C TRP A 384 -21.34 19.83 6.97
N ARG A 385 -21.44 20.52 5.82
CA ARG A 385 -22.61 21.30 5.44
C ARG A 385 -23.89 20.46 5.42
N SER A 386 -23.81 19.25 4.84
CA SER A 386 -24.95 18.33 4.83
C SER A 386 -25.43 17.93 6.24
N VAL A 387 -24.50 17.81 7.20
CA VAL A 387 -24.87 17.58 8.62
C VAL A 387 -25.59 18.80 9.20
N LEU A 388 -25.08 20.00 8.99
CA LEU A 388 -25.73 21.25 9.43
C LEU A 388 -27.13 21.41 8.82
N ASP A 389 -27.29 21.12 7.52
CA ASP A 389 -28.61 21.17 6.85
C ASP A 389 -29.60 20.18 7.47
N ASN A 390 -29.13 19.01 7.88
CA ASN A 390 -29.94 18.04 8.59
C ASN A 390 -30.31 18.53 10.00
N MET A 391 -29.36 19.13 10.74
CA MET A 391 -29.60 19.73 12.05
C MET A 391 -30.63 20.85 11.98
N VAL A 392 -30.57 21.69 10.94
CA VAL A 392 -31.59 22.72 10.69
C VAL A 392 -32.97 22.12 10.44
N ARG A 393 -33.01 21.07 9.59
CA ARG A 393 -34.26 20.36 9.26
C ARG A 393 -34.90 19.70 10.48
N ASP A 394 -34.07 19.26 11.42
CA ASP A 394 -34.52 18.61 12.65
C ASP A 394 -34.75 19.60 13.80
N GLY A 395 -34.55 20.92 13.56
CA GLY A 395 -34.76 22.00 14.52
C GLY A 395 -33.71 22.08 15.62
N ALA A 396 -32.56 21.42 15.45
CA ALA A 396 -31.46 21.37 16.42
C ALA A 396 -30.61 22.66 16.35
N VAL A 397 -30.58 23.34 15.21
CA VAL A 397 -29.88 24.61 14.96
C VAL A 397 -30.80 25.48 14.11
N ASN A 398 -30.80 26.79 14.35
CA ASN A 398 -31.59 27.68 13.50
C ASN A 398 -30.86 27.96 12.16
N PRO A 399 -31.58 28.28 11.06
CA PRO A 399 -31.00 28.51 9.74
C PRO A 399 -29.94 29.61 9.69
N ALA A 400 -30.15 30.72 10.42
CA ALA A 400 -29.22 31.84 10.43
C ALA A 400 -27.90 31.48 11.13
N GLU A 401 -27.99 30.74 12.23
CA GLU A 401 -26.85 30.22 12.96
C GLU A 401 -26.04 29.26 12.08
N ALA A 402 -26.68 28.25 11.45
CA ALA A 402 -26.05 27.32 10.58
C ALA A 402 -25.33 28.01 9.41
N THR A 403 -25.93 29.03 8.82
CA THR A 403 -25.34 29.82 7.72
C THR A 403 -24.11 30.59 8.18
N SER A 404 -24.09 31.07 9.42
CA SER A 404 -22.96 31.85 9.98
C SER A 404 -21.77 30.99 10.40
N MET A 405 -21.97 29.69 10.58
CA MET A 405 -20.92 28.77 10.99
C MET A 405 -19.83 28.65 9.93
N LYS A 406 -18.59 28.77 10.36
CA LYS A 406 -17.39 28.50 9.52
C LYS A 406 -16.96 27.08 9.69
N PHE A 407 -16.40 26.51 8.60
CA PHE A 407 -15.82 25.17 8.63
C PHE A 407 -14.74 25.09 9.72
N PRO A 408 -14.89 24.19 10.71
CA PRO A 408 -13.96 24.09 11.82
C PRO A 408 -12.75 23.27 11.39
N VAL A 409 -11.67 23.95 11.00
CA VAL A 409 -10.44 23.29 10.58
C VAL A 409 -9.84 22.52 11.77
N PRO A 410 -9.68 21.19 11.68
CA PRO A 410 -9.02 20.44 12.73
C PRO A 410 -7.56 20.87 12.94
N GLN A 411 -7.07 20.80 14.17
CA GLN A 411 -5.65 20.98 14.44
C GLN A 411 -4.83 19.91 13.68
N LYS A 412 -3.56 20.19 13.42
CA LYS A 412 -2.68 19.20 12.82
C LYS A 412 -2.65 17.94 13.70
N ALA A 413 -2.82 16.76 13.09
CA ALA A 413 -2.80 15.50 13.82
C ALA A 413 -1.52 15.38 14.66
N ARG A 414 -1.66 15.13 15.95
CA ARG A 414 -0.52 14.79 16.81
C ARG A 414 -0.19 13.32 16.58
N ILE A 415 0.82 13.08 15.77
CA ILE A 415 1.33 11.74 15.59
C ILE A 415 2.13 11.39 16.83
N THR A 416 1.83 10.31 17.51
CA THR A 416 2.47 9.90 18.75
C THR A 416 3.95 9.55 18.52
N ASP A 417 4.82 9.80 19.49
CA ASP A 417 6.25 9.43 19.44
C ASP A 417 6.49 7.93 19.18
N VAL A 418 5.47 7.10 19.41
CA VAL A 418 5.49 5.67 19.12
C VAL A 418 5.73 5.42 17.62
N LEU A 419 5.24 6.32 16.73
CA LEU A 419 5.40 6.24 15.28
C LEU A 419 6.60 7.03 14.74
N LYS A 420 7.49 7.50 15.60
CA LYS A 420 8.67 8.25 15.19
C LYS A 420 9.63 7.43 14.33
N GLY A 421 10.24 8.07 13.33
CA GLY A 421 11.23 7.48 12.43
C GLY A 421 10.66 6.37 11.55
N GLN A 422 11.37 5.26 11.38
CA GLN A 422 10.93 4.16 10.50
C GLN A 422 9.73 3.38 11.05
N ARG A 423 9.49 3.42 12.37
CA ARG A 423 8.37 2.69 13.00
C ARG A 423 7.01 3.08 12.42
N GLY A 424 6.80 4.37 12.18
CA GLY A 424 5.54 4.85 11.59
C GLY A 424 5.30 4.31 10.18
N TYR A 425 6.34 4.25 9.36
CA TYR A 425 6.24 3.64 8.03
C TYR A 425 5.93 2.15 8.11
N MET A 426 6.62 1.40 9.00
CA MET A 426 6.36 -0.03 9.18
C MET A 426 4.91 -0.33 9.58
N VAL A 427 4.37 0.44 10.53
CA VAL A 427 2.98 0.31 10.97
C VAL A 427 2.01 0.66 9.83
N ASN A 428 2.29 1.74 9.11
CA ASN A 428 1.42 2.21 8.03
C ASN A 428 1.33 1.19 6.88
N VAL A 429 2.46 0.68 6.39
CA VAL A 429 2.46 -0.30 5.29
C VAL A 429 1.83 -1.63 5.72
N ALA A 430 2.02 -2.07 6.97
CA ALA A 430 1.38 -3.28 7.49
C ALA A 430 -0.14 -3.10 7.62
N LYS A 431 -0.62 -1.97 8.13
CA LYS A 431 -2.06 -1.65 8.16
C LYS A 431 -2.66 -1.62 6.75
N LYS A 432 -1.96 -0.98 5.81
CA LYS A 432 -2.41 -0.90 4.41
C LYS A 432 -2.54 -2.28 3.77
N GLU A 433 -1.55 -3.15 3.94
CA GLU A 433 -1.63 -4.53 3.43
C GLU A 433 -2.80 -5.30 4.06
N LEU A 434 -3.00 -5.19 5.37
CA LEU A 434 -4.12 -5.84 6.06
C LEU A 434 -5.48 -5.41 5.49
N ILE A 435 -5.64 -4.11 5.20
CA ILE A 435 -6.89 -3.56 4.67
C ILE A 435 -7.08 -3.94 3.20
N GLU A 436 -6.07 -3.70 2.36
CA GLU A 436 -6.21 -3.80 0.90
C GLU A 436 -6.10 -5.24 0.39
N ARG A 437 -5.29 -6.08 1.05
CA ARG A 437 -4.97 -7.43 0.56
C ARG A 437 -5.47 -8.57 1.46
N ARG A 438 -5.61 -8.34 2.78
CA ARG A 438 -5.93 -9.41 3.73
C ARG A 438 -7.37 -9.37 4.23
N GLY A 439 -8.15 -8.36 3.81
CA GLY A 439 -9.59 -8.26 4.07
C GLY A 439 -9.95 -7.80 5.48
N TYR A 440 -9.00 -7.22 6.24
CA TYR A 440 -9.27 -6.61 7.53
C TYR A 440 -9.85 -5.22 7.35
N SER A 441 -10.83 -4.86 8.16
CA SER A 441 -11.26 -3.47 8.25
C SER A 441 -10.33 -2.68 9.19
N GLU A 442 -10.21 -1.38 8.98
CA GLU A 442 -9.44 -0.50 9.86
C GLU A 442 -9.96 -0.56 11.31
N ASP A 443 -11.27 -0.63 11.47
CA ASP A 443 -11.95 -0.78 12.76
C ASP A 443 -11.55 -2.09 13.47
N GLU A 444 -11.46 -3.17 12.75
CA GLU A 444 -11.05 -4.47 13.26
C GLU A 444 -9.58 -4.46 13.70
N ILE A 445 -8.69 -3.91 12.87
CA ILE A 445 -7.27 -3.77 13.22
C ILE A 445 -7.13 -2.98 14.53
N ASN A 446 -7.82 -1.85 14.63
CA ASN A 446 -7.63 -0.92 15.75
C ASN A 446 -8.30 -1.34 17.06
N ARG A 447 -9.27 -2.28 17.04
CA ARG A 447 -10.05 -2.63 18.24
C ARG A 447 -9.82 -4.02 18.79
N SER A 448 -9.38 -4.94 17.93
CA SER A 448 -9.37 -6.36 18.30
C SER A 448 -8.14 -6.77 19.07
N GLY A 449 -7.28 -5.82 19.48
CA GLY A 449 -6.08 -6.14 20.23
C GLY A 449 -5.10 -7.05 19.47
N LEU A 450 -5.14 -7.00 18.16
CA LEU A 450 -4.38 -7.89 17.29
C LEU A 450 -2.87 -7.83 17.57
N LYS A 451 -2.23 -8.98 17.61
CA LYS A 451 -0.78 -9.12 17.53
C LYS A 451 -0.44 -9.32 16.05
N ILE A 452 0.21 -8.34 15.43
CA ILE A 452 0.54 -8.33 14.01
C ILE A 452 2.04 -8.55 13.90
N THR A 453 2.44 -9.73 13.41
CA THR A 453 3.84 -10.06 13.14
C THR A 453 4.13 -9.69 11.69
N THR A 454 5.11 -8.80 11.49
CA THR A 454 5.55 -8.38 10.16
C THR A 454 6.68 -9.27 9.64
N THR A 455 7.03 -9.09 8.37
CA THR A 455 8.18 -9.77 7.75
C THR A 455 9.52 -9.08 8.04
N PHE A 456 9.50 -7.88 8.66
CA PHE A 456 10.70 -7.05 8.84
C PHE A 456 11.70 -7.67 9.82
N ASP A 457 12.94 -7.86 9.38
CA ASP A 457 14.07 -8.18 10.24
C ASP A 457 14.63 -6.88 10.84
N LYS A 458 14.59 -6.78 12.17
CA LYS A 458 15.04 -5.55 12.87
C LYS A 458 16.48 -5.16 12.53
N ARG A 459 17.38 -6.15 12.42
CA ARG A 459 18.80 -5.89 12.15
C ARG A 459 19.00 -5.36 10.73
N LEU A 460 18.27 -5.93 9.76
CA LEU A 460 18.28 -5.48 8.37
C LEU A 460 17.65 -4.09 8.23
N MET A 461 16.53 -3.80 8.91
CA MET A 461 15.92 -2.47 8.96
C MET A 461 16.91 -1.42 9.48
N ASP A 462 17.61 -1.75 10.55
CA ASP A 462 18.61 -0.85 11.15
C ASP A 462 19.84 -0.70 10.23
N ALA A 463 20.30 -1.75 9.55
CA ALA A 463 21.40 -1.73 8.59
C ALA A 463 21.05 -0.86 7.37
N LEU A 464 19.86 -1.05 6.78
CA LEU A 464 19.44 -0.26 5.62
C LEU A 464 19.31 1.23 5.96
N ARG A 465 18.73 1.54 7.12
CA ARG A 465 18.66 2.93 7.61
C ARG A 465 20.04 3.53 7.80
N ARG A 466 21.00 2.78 8.40
CA ARG A 466 22.39 3.25 8.55
C ARG A 466 23.02 3.48 7.19
N SER A 467 22.89 2.54 6.27
CA SER A 467 23.48 2.63 4.94
C SER A 467 23.01 3.89 4.19
N VAL A 468 21.70 4.17 4.19
CA VAL A 468 21.18 5.40 3.57
C VAL A 468 21.75 6.65 4.26
N ASN A 469 21.76 6.69 5.60
CA ASN A 469 22.18 7.88 6.32
C ASN A 469 23.69 8.15 6.25
N GLN A 470 24.52 7.10 6.24
CA GLN A 470 25.97 7.23 6.17
C GLN A 470 26.47 7.66 4.80
N ASN A 471 25.75 7.27 3.75
CA ASN A 471 26.10 7.62 2.38
C ASN A 471 25.43 8.92 1.89
N ALA A 472 24.46 9.45 2.65
CA ALA A 472 23.80 10.71 2.30
C ALA A 472 24.80 11.86 2.40
N PRO A 473 25.10 12.61 1.33
CA PRO A 473 26.05 13.73 1.36
C PRO A 473 25.50 14.89 2.17
N GLU A 474 26.40 15.60 2.84
CA GLU A 474 26.07 16.83 3.54
C GLU A 474 25.46 17.86 2.60
N GLY A 475 24.47 18.62 3.08
CA GLY A 475 23.80 19.62 2.26
C GLY A 475 22.85 19.06 1.20
N MET A 476 22.57 17.76 1.19
CA MET A 476 21.59 17.18 0.27
C MET A 476 20.22 17.83 0.42
N ASN A 477 19.63 18.24 -0.69
CA ASN A 477 18.33 18.93 -0.72
C ASN A 477 17.25 18.07 -0.07
N LYS A 478 16.49 18.66 0.86
CA LYS A 478 15.41 17.97 1.61
C LYS A 478 14.29 17.42 0.70
N LYS A 479 14.13 17.91 -0.52
CA LYS A 479 13.18 17.39 -1.50
C LYS A 479 13.65 16.12 -2.21
N ILE A 480 14.94 15.77 -2.08
CA ILE A 480 15.45 14.51 -2.57
C ILE A 480 15.00 13.42 -1.59
N ARG A 481 14.29 12.46 -2.11
CA ARG A 481 13.75 11.30 -1.41
C ARG A 481 14.58 10.07 -1.77
N THR A 482 14.75 9.19 -0.81
CA THR A 482 15.38 7.88 -1.01
C THR A 482 14.35 6.82 -0.62
N GLY A 483 14.07 5.90 -1.52
CA GLY A 483 13.35 4.67 -1.26
C GLY A 483 14.31 3.50 -1.41
N ALA A 484 14.28 2.57 -0.47
CA ALA A 484 15.06 1.34 -0.57
C ALA A 484 14.27 0.17 0.00
N VAL A 485 14.26 -0.96 -0.69
CA VAL A 485 13.48 -2.15 -0.30
C VAL A 485 14.30 -3.40 -0.56
N SER A 486 14.28 -4.31 0.38
CA SER A 486 14.96 -5.59 0.33
C SER A 486 13.95 -6.74 0.48
N VAL A 487 13.93 -7.64 -0.50
CA VAL A 487 12.97 -8.74 -0.64
C VAL A 487 13.70 -10.07 -0.65
N ASP A 488 13.19 -11.03 0.10
CA ASP A 488 13.59 -12.44 0.02
C ASP A 488 12.96 -13.08 -1.23
N PRO A 489 13.76 -13.49 -2.23
CA PRO A 489 13.26 -14.06 -3.48
C PRO A 489 12.50 -15.38 -3.30
N ALA A 490 12.85 -16.15 -2.28
CA ALA A 490 12.25 -17.46 -2.03
C ALA A 490 10.82 -17.35 -1.49
N THR A 491 10.50 -16.25 -0.81
CA THR A 491 9.22 -16.10 -0.10
C THR A 491 8.40 -14.88 -0.52
N GLY A 492 9.00 -13.86 -1.13
CA GLY A 492 8.38 -12.56 -1.39
C GLY A 492 8.32 -11.66 -0.15
N GLN A 493 8.88 -12.05 0.99
CA GLN A 493 8.90 -11.26 2.21
C GLN A 493 9.75 -10.00 2.04
N VAL A 494 9.20 -8.85 2.37
CA VAL A 494 9.98 -7.62 2.53
C VAL A 494 10.71 -7.70 3.86
N LEU A 495 12.02 -7.96 3.82
CA LEU A 495 12.82 -8.09 5.03
C LEU A 495 13.23 -6.74 5.61
N ALA A 496 13.44 -5.75 4.77
CA ALA A 496 13.78 -4.39 5.18
C ALA A 496 13.35 -3.37 4.14
N PHE A 497 13.09 -2.15 4.62
CA PHE A 497 12.89 -0.99 3.74
C PHE A 497 13.26 0.31 4.44
N TYR A 498 13.54 1.35 3.66
CA TYR A 498 13.73 2.71 4.12
C TYR A 498 12.59 3.57 3.60
N GLY A 499 11.69 3.98 4.48
CA GLY A 499 10.47 4.72 4.11
C GLY A 499 10.65 6.22 3.94
N GLY A 500 11.82 6.77 4.32
CA GLY A 500 12.08 8.21 4.33
C GLY A 500 12.82 8.66 5.58
N ARG A 501 13.04 9.95 5.73
CA ARG A 501 13.79 10.52 6.87
C ARG A 501 13.09 10.33 8.21
N GLY A 502 11.79 10.45 8.23
CA GLY A 502 10.98 10.25 9.44
C GLY A 502 9.49 10.36 9.16
N TYR A 503 8.71 9.44 9.69
CA TYR A 503 7.26 9.36 9.46
C TYR A 503 6.51 10.61 9.98
N LEU A 504 6.98 11.20 11.09
CA LEU A 504 6.37 12.42 11.64
C LEU A 504 6.62 13.66 10.79
N GLU A 505 7.71 13.64 10.02
CA GLU A 505 8.09 14.72 9.11
C GLU A 505 7.39 14.57 7.76
N GLU A 506 7.29 13.33 7.30
CA GLU A 506 6.74 12.97 6.01
C GLU A 506 6.14 11.57 6.07
N ALA A 507 4.80 11.48 6.18
CA ALA A 507 4.10 10.21 6.39
C ALA A 507 4.07 9.32 5.12
N LEU A 508 4.25 9.90 3.93
CA LEU A 508 4.28 9.14 2.67
C LEU A 508 5.60 8.37 2.56
N SER A 509 5.52 7.05 2.48
CA SER A 509 6.69 6.20 2.33
C SER A 509 7.32 6.35 0.95
N SER A 510 8.63 6.65 0.90
CA SER A 510 9.40 6.69 -0.35
C SER A 510 9.52 5.33 -1.03
N SER A 511 9.25 4.23 -0.32
CA SER A 511 9.38 2.88 -0.83
C SER A 511 8.06 2.24 -1.28
N PHE A 512 6.93 2.62 -0.65
CA PHE A 512 5.62 2.02 -0.89
C PHE A 512 4.57 3.03 -1.38
N GLY A 513 4.81 4.32 -1.23
CA GLY A 513 3.83 5.37 -1.52
C GLY A 513 4.23 6.33 -2.63
N ASP A 514 5.53 6.56 -2.81
CA ASP A 514 6.03 7.42 -3.88
C ASP A 514 6.24 6.66 -5.18
N TRP A 515 6.11 7.40 -6.25
CA TRP A 515 6.34 6.96 -7.61
C TRP A 515 7.63 7.57 -8.17
N ALA A 516 8.48 6.74 -8.75
CA ALA A 516 9.65 7.18 -9.45
C ALA A 516 9.75 6.48 -10.82
N GLN A 517 10.07 7.22 -11.87
CA GLN A 517 10.24 6.66 -13.20
C GLN A 517 11.39 5.66 -13.20
N ALA A 518 11.14 4.45 -13.72
CA ALA A 518 12.08 3.32 -13.64
C ALA A 518 13.38 3.53 -14.40
N GLY A 519 13.31 4.32 -15.49
CA GLY A 519 14.45 4.51 -16.38
C GLY A 519 15.04 3.17 -16.86
N SER A 520 16.31 3.13 -17.11
CA SER A 520 16.99 1.89 -17.58
C SER A 520 16.90 0.69 -16.62
N GLY A 521 16.31 0.87 -15.41
CA GLY A 521 15.95 -0.24 -14.51
C GLY A 521 14.83 -1.13 -15.05
N PHE A 522 14.11 -0.68 -16.09
CA PHE A 522 13.07 -1.44 -16.78
C PHE A 522 13.61 -2.37 -17.88
N LYS A 523 14.83 -2.13 -18.39
CA LYS A 523 15.44 -2.91 -19.48
C LYS A 523 15.50 -4.43 -19.24
N PRO A 524 15.78 -4.93 -18.02
CA PRO A 524 15.74 -6.37 -17.77
C PRO A 524 14.37 -7.03 -18.04
N ILE A 525 13.26 -6.30 -17.89
CA ILE A 525 11.92 -6.79 -18.24
C ILE A 525 11.82 -6.97 -19.77
N ALA A 526 12.32 -6.00 -20.54
CA ALA A 526 12.35 -6.11 -22.01
C ALA A 526 13.29 -7.24 -22.47
N LEU A 527 14.43 -7.44 -21.79
CA LEU A 527 15.33 -8.56 -22.05
C LEU A 527 14.63 -9.91 -21.75
N ALA A 528 13.95 -10.02 -20.61
CA ALA A 528 13.20 -11.23 -20.26
C ALA A 528 12.10 -11.54 -21.30
N ALA A 529 11.38 -10.52 -21.76
CA ALA A 529 10.37 -10.67 -22.80
C ALA A 529 10.99 -11.16 -24.13
N ALA A 530 12.17 -10.66 -24.48
CA ALA A 530 12.89 -11.08 -25.68
C ALA A 530 13.36 -12.52 -25.57
N LEU A 531 13.93 -12.92 -24.45
CA LEU A 531 14.39 -14.30 -24.22
C LEU A 531 13.21 -15.28 -24.25
N GLU A 532 12.06 -14.94 -23.67
CA GLU A 532 10.83 -15.74 -23.76
C GLU A 532 10.26 -15.78 -25.18
N ASP A 533 10.53 -14.76 -26.01
CA ASP A 533 10.19 -14.74 -27.45
C ASP A 533 11.17 -15.53 -28.31
N GLY A 534 12.14 -16.22 -27.71
CA GLY A 534 13.13 -17.06 -28.41
C GLY A 534 14.37 -16.31 -28.90
N ARG A 535 14.59 -15.07 -28.48
CA ARG A 535 15.87 -14.36 -28.69
C ARG A 535 16.93 -14.94 -27.76
N SER A 536 18.19 -14.76 -28.15
CA SER A 536 19.34 -15.23 -27.38
C SER A 536 20.25 -14.07 -26.98
N LEU A 537 21.08 -14.28 -25.99
CA LEU A 537 22.09 -13.27 -25.59
C LEU A 537 23.07 -12.91 -26.71
N ASN A 538 23.21 -13.76 -27.75
CA ASN A 538 24.06 -13.50 -28.92
C ASN A 538 23.41 -12.61 -29.97
N ASP A 539 22.10 -12.43 -29.93
CA ASP A 539 21.37 -11.61 -30.89
C ASP A 539 21.84 -10.15 -30.79
N THR A 540 22.06 -9.56 -31.94
CA THR A 540 22.68 -8.25 -32.05
C THR A 540 21.72 -7.20 -32.55
N TYR A 541 21.87 -5.99 -32.02
CA TYR A 541 21.05 -4.82 -32.34
C TYR A 541 21.96 -3.62 -32.61
N ASP A 542 21.47 -2.69 -33.43
CA ASP A 542 22.17 -1.44 -33.71
C ASP A 542 22.12 -0.54 -32.47
N GLY A 543 23.28 -0.27 -31.90
CA GLY A 543 23.56 0.60 -30.77
C GLY A 543 24.16 1.95 -31.16
N SER A 544 24.16 2.32 -32.45
CA SER A 544 24.60 3.66 -32.87
C SER A 544 23.69 4.75 -32.27
N SER A 545 24.24 5.95 -32.07
CA SER A 545 23.55 7.06 -31.45
C SER A 545 23.90 8.38 -32.19
N PRO A 546 22.93 9.28 -32.41
CA PRO A 546 21.49 9.12 -32.15
C PRO A 546 20.77 8.27 -33.19
N GLN A 547 19.60 7.73 -32.86
CA GLN A 547 18.67 7.08 -33.78
C GLN A 547 17.28 7.69 -33.69
N TYR A 548 16.50 7.58 -34.77
CA TYR A 548 15.15 8.16 -34.85
C TYR A 548 14.10 7.07 -34.95
N PHE A 549 13.10 7.15 -34.06
CA PHE A 549 12.00 6.20 -33.96
C PHE A 549 10.65 6.94 -34.01
N GLY A 550 9.91 6.81 -35.11
CA GLY A 550 8.60 7.46 -35.26
C GLY A 550 8.64 9.00 -35.21
N GLY A 551 9.83 9.61 -35.41
CA GLY A 551 10.01 11.05 -35.31
C GLY A 551 10.74 11.51 -34.06
N ASP A 552 10.82 10.67 -33.03
CA ASP A 552 11.53 10.96 -31.78
C ASP A 552 13.01 10.56 -31.90
N SER A 553 13.93 11.39 -31.41
CA SER A 553 15.36 11.08 -31.27
C SER A 553 15.59 10.29 -29.99
N VAL A 554 16.31 9.18 -30.11
CA VAL A 554 16.78 8.39 -28.97
C VAL A 554 18.32 8.43 -28.97
N GLU A 555 18.87 8.81 -27.83
CA GLU A 555 20.31 8.91 -27.63
C GLU A 555 20.77 7.94 -26.54
N ASN A 556 21.98 7.41 -26.69
CA ASN A 556 22.66 6.72 -25.60
C ASN A 556 23.23 7.74 -24.61
N ASN A 557 23.53 7.31 -23.39
CA ASN A 557 24.12 8.21 -22.41
C ASN A 557 25.41 8.82 -22.93
N GLY A 558 25.53 10.17 -22.85
CA GLY A 558 26.64 10.90 -23.44
C GLY A 558 26.71 10.87 -24.97
N ASN A 559 25.62 10.46 -25.62
CA ASN A 559 25.53 10.27 -27.08
C ASN A 559 26.60 9.30 -27.65
N GLU A 560 27.04 8.34 -26.82
CA GLU A 560 28.05 7.34 -27.21
C GLU A 560 27.45 6.36 -28.22
N SER A 561 28.19 6.14 -29.34
CA SER A 561 27.77 5.22 -30.39
C SER A 561 28.49 3.89 -30.25
N PHE A 562 27.74 2.81 -30.10
CA PHE A 562 28.28 1.46 -29.86
C PHE A 562 28.31 0.58 -31.12
N GLY A 563 27.78 1.04 -32.25
CA GLY A 563 27.58 0.21 -33.42
C GLY A 563 26.71 -1.03 -33.12
N THR A 564 27.00 -2.15 -33.78
CA THR A 564 26.25 -3.40 -33.55
C THR A 564 26.73 -4.07 -32.27
N VAL A 565 25.82 -4.30 -31.33
CA VAL A 565 26.09 -4.91 -30.01
C VAL A 565 25.18 -6.08 -29.75
N ASN A 566 25.69 -7.12 -29.06
CA ASN A 566 24.83 -8.19 -28.56
C ASN A 566 24.07 -7.78 -27.30
N LEU A 567 23.08 -8.59 -26.89
CA LEU A 567 22.22 -8.28 -25.74
C LEU A 567 22.97 -8.23 -24.40
N VAL A 568 24.10 -8.93 -24.26
CA VAL A 568 24.98 -8.83 -23.09
C VAL A 568 25.61 -7.44 -23.02
N THR A 569 26.23 -6.99 -24.09
CA THR A 569 26.88 -5.67 -24.17
C THR A 569 25.83 -4.54 -24.05
N ALA A 570 24.69 -4.70 -24.73
CA ALA A 570 23.59 -3.74 -24.65
C ALA A 570 23.08 -3.57 -23.20
N THR A 571 23.03 -4.66 -22.43
CA THR A 571 22.63 -4.63 -21.00
C THR A 571 23.74 -4.05 -20.14
N GLN A 572 24.99 -4.52 -20.33
CA GLN A 572 26.20 -4.10 -19.60
C GLN A 572 26.40 -2.59 -19.67
N ARG A 573 26.32 -2.03 -20.87
CA ARG A 573 26.50 -0.61 -21.18
C ARG A 573 25.22 0.20 -21.13
N SER A 574 24.08 -0.48 -20.92
CA SER A 574 22.76 0.17 -20.85
C SER A 574 22.40 0.93 -22.14
N VAL A 575 22.71 0.35 -23.33
CA VAL A 575 22.54 1.00 -24.63
C VAL A 575 21.05 1.23 -24.93
N ASN A 576 20.63 2.49 -25.02
CA ASN A 576 19.23 2.87 -25.21
C ASN A 576 18.73 2.45 -26.59
N THR A 577 19.46 2.80 -27.64
CA THR A 577 19.09 2.56 -29.04
C THR A 577 18.97 1.08 -29.34
N ALA A 578 19.86 0.23 -28.81
CA ALA A 578 19.77 -1.21 -28.95
C ALA A 578 18.49 -1.79 -28.30
N TYR A 579 18.08 -1.30 -27.14
CA TYR A 579 16.85 -1.74 -26.47
C TYR A 579 15.57 -1.26 -27.17
N VAL A 580 15.58 -0.08 -27.79
CA VAL A 580 14.46 0.37 -28.61
C VAL A 580 14.36 -0.48 -29.88
N ASN A 581 15.49 -0.84 -30.51
CA ASN A 581 15.50 -1.77 -31.65
C ASN A 581 15.00 -3.17 -31.24
N LEU A 582 15.39 -3.67 -30.06
CA LEU A 582 14.87 -4.92 -29.48
C LEU A 582 13.35 -4.85 -29.34
N ALA A 583 12.83 -3.78 -28.72
CA ALA A 583 11.39 -3.61 -28.52
C ALA A 583 10.62 -3.51 -29.84
N LYS A 584 11.20 -2.88 -30.85
CA LYS A 584 10.64 -2.83 -32.21
C LYS A 584 10.58 -4.23 -32.84
N ASP A 585 11.56 -5.05 -32.58
CA ASP A 585 11.66 -6.41 -33.13
C ASP A 585 10.62 -7.36 -32.49
N ILE A 586 10.52 -7.38 -31.15
CA ILE A 586 9.63 -8.30 -30.44
C ILE A 586 8.22 -7.77 -30.23
N GLY A 587 8.03 -6.45 -30.29
CA GLY A 587 6.79 -5.72 -30.01
C GLY A 587 6.56 -5.41 -28.53
N ASN A 588 6.13 -4.17 -28.26
CA ASN A 588 5.88 -3.69 -26.91
C ASN A 588 4.88 -4.53 -26.11
N LYS A 589 3.92 -5.15 -26.78
CA LYS A 589 2.90 -6.00 -26.12
C LYS A 589 3.54 -7.09 -25.25
N LYS A 590 4.58 -7.77 -25.76
CA LYS A 590 5.28 -8.82 -25.01
C LYS A 590 6.04 -8.26 -23.81
N ILE A 591 6.54 -7.01 -23.90
CA ILE A 591 7.18 -6.32 -22.79
C ILE A 591 6.15 -5.98 -21.70
N VAL A 592 4.96 -5.52 -22.09
CA VAL A 592 3.84 -5.24 -21.16
C VAL A 592 3.39 -6.52 -20.46
N GLU A 593 3.17 -7.61 -21.21
CA GLU A 593 2.81 -8.92 -20.65
C GLU A 593 3.87 -9.48 -19.68
N MET A 594 5.16 -9.26 -19.98
CA MET A 594 6.23 -9.65 -19.07
C MET A 594 6.26 -8.79 -17.81
N ALA A 595 6.05 -7.47 -17.96
CA ALA A 595 5.95 -6.57 -16.82
C ALA A 595 4.80 -6.96 -15.88
N GLU A 596 3.63 -7.34 -16.44
CA GLU A 596 2.47 -7.81 -15.69
C GLU A 596 2.79 -9.12 -14.91
N LYS A 597 3.41 -10.09 -15.57
CA LYS A 597 3.85 -11.33 -14.92
C LYS A 597 4.87 -11.10 -13.80
N MET A 598 5.59 -9.98 -13.83
CA MET A 598 6.56 -9.57 -12.81
C MET A 598 5.97 -8.59 -11.77
N GLY A 599 4.65 -8.44 -11.68
CA GLY A 599 3.97 -7.65 -10.64
C GLY A 599 3.79 -6.16 -10.96
N ILE A 600 3.86 -5.77 -12.25
CA ILE A 600 3.55 -4.39 -12.68
C ILE A 600 2.24 -4.45 -13.49
N PRO A 601 1.09 -4.08 -12.89
CA PRO A 601 -0.20 -4.17 -13.56
C PRO A 601 -0.26 -3.36 -14.87
N GLU A 602 -0.92 -3.90 -15.90
CA GLU A 602 -1.06 -3.21 -17.19
C GLU A 602 -1.72 -1.84 -17.04
N GLU A 603 -2.69 -1.69 -16.11
CA GLU A 603 -3.41 -0.45 -15.86
C GLU A 603 -2.50 0.67 -15.31
N GLN A 604 -1.38 0.31 -14.70
CA GLN A 604 -0.37 1.26 -14.21
C GLN A 604 0.40 1.89 -15.38
N MET A 605 0.49 1.20 -16.50
CA MET A 605 1.10 1.69 -17.72
C MET A 605 0.03 2.37 -18.60
N LYS A 606 0.16 3.68 -18.77
CA LYS A 606 -0.79 4.43 -19.61
C LYS A 606 -0.78 3.92 -21.05
N PRO A 607 -1.92 4.02 -21.78
CA PRO A 607 -2.00 3.54 -23.17
C PRO A 607 -0.90 4.10 -24.08
N GLU A 608 -0.55 5.38 -23.94
CA GLU A 608 0.52 6.01 -24.70
C GLU A 608 1.90 5.47 -24.35
N GLN A 609 2.15 5.09 -23.08
CA GLN A 609 3.40 4.47 -22.65
C GLN A 609 3.56 3.07 -23.21
N ARG A 610 2.47 2.27 -23.26
CA ARG A 610 2.48 0.91 -23.79
C ARG A 610 2.81 0.84 -25.27
N THR A 611 2.52 1.90 -26.05
CA THR A 611 2.78 1.99 -27.48
C THR A 611 4.03 2.78 -27.85
N ALA A 612 4.63 3.49 -26.90
CA ALA A 612 5.81 4.31 -27.14
C ALA A 612 7.04 3.45 -27.46
N ALA A 613 7.82 3.86 -28.46
CA ALA A 613 9.09 3.21 -28.80
C ALA A 613 10.07 3.15 -27.64
N THR A 614 9.97 4.12 -26.71
CA THR A 614 10.81 4.27 -25.52
C THR A 614 10.32 3.46 -24.30
N LEU A 615 9.29 2.63 -24.43
CA LEU A 615 8.82 1.77 -23.34
C LEU A 615 9.95 0.98 -22.67
N PRO A 616 10.86 0.30 -23.40
CA PRO A 616 11.94 -0.48 -22.79
C PRO A 616 12.94 0.37 -22.01
N LEU A 617 12.95 1.69 -22.22
CA LEU A 617 13.79 2.62 -21.48
C LEU A 617 13.21 3.03 -20.12
N GLY A 618 12.00 2.52 -19.77
CA GLY A 618 11.39 2.70 -18.46
C GLY A 618 10.74 4.05 -18.25
N ILE A 619 9.93 4.49 -19.20
CA ILE A 619 9.08 5.68 -19.05
C ILE A 619 7.95 5.50 -18.05
N VAL A 620 7.80 4.30 -17.52
CA VAL A 620 6.81 3.93 -16.50
C VAL A 620 7.31 4.31 -15.12
N SER A 621 6.43 4.84 -14.27
CA SER A 621 6.74 5.10 -12.87
C SER A 621 6.36 3.91 -12.00
N LEU A 622 7.26 3.52 -11.09
CA LEU A 622 7.13 2.37 -10.22
C LEU A 622 7.38 2.77 -8.76
N HIS A 623 6.79 2.01 -7.86
CA HIS A 623 7.22 2.03 -6.46
C HIS A 623 8.53 1.25 -6.29
N PRO A 624 9.46 1.67 -5.42
CA PRO A 624 10.65 0.87 -5.15
C PRO A 624 10.39 -0.57 -4.72
N VAL A 625 9.28 -0.85 -4.04
CA VAL A 625 8.88 -2.22 -3.68
C VAL A 625 8.54 -3.07 -4.91
N GLN A 626 7.90 -2.51 -5.93
CA GLN A 626 7.61 -3.22 -7.18
C GLN A 626 8.92 -3.57 -7.92
N GLN A 627 9.83 -2.62 -8.00
CA GLN A 627 11.14 -2.84 -8.62
C GLN A 627 11.93 -3.94 -7.88
N ALA A 628 11.89 -3.93 -6.53
CA ALA A 628 12.50 -5.00 -5.74
C ALA A 628 11.87 -6.38 -6.03
N GLY A 629 10.55 -6.45 -6.23
CA GLY A 629 9.83 -7.67 -6.62
C GLY A 629 10.22 -8.17 -8.01
N VAL A 630 10.38 -7.25 -8.98
CA VAL A 630 10.89 -7.58 -10.32
C VAL A 630 12.27 -8.24 -10.24
N TYR A 631 13.19 -7.65 -9.48
CA TYR A 631 14.55 -8.18 -9.36
C TYR A 631 14.62 -9.44 -8.50
N ALA A 632 13.72 -9.60 -7.53
CA ALA A 632 13.52 -10.85 -6.79
C ALA A 632 13.04 -11.97 -7.71
N THR A 633 12.29 -11.68 -8.78
CA THR A 633 11.87 -12.65 -9.78
C THR A 633 13.06 -13.25 -10.53
N PHE A 634 14.06 -12.46 -10.89
CA PHE A 634 15.31 -12.96 -11.48
C PHE A 634 16.13 -13.76 -10.48
N ALA A 635 16.25 -13.29 -9.23
CA ALA A 635 16.96 -13.97 -8.16
C ALA A 635 16.34 -15.34 -7.82
N SER A 636 15.03 -15.50 -8.00
CA SER A 636 14.28 -16.77 -7.81
C SER A 636 14.15 -17.58 -9.11
N GLU A 637 15.05 -17.37 -10.06
CA GLU A 637 15.09 -18.09 -11.33
C GLU A 637 13.75 -18.07 -12.08
N GLY A 638 13.13 -16.90 -12.14
CA GLY A 638 11.92 -16.63 -12.93
C GLY A 638 10.58 -16.85 -12.22
N VAL A 639 10.58 -17.07 -10.92
CA VAL A 639 9.34 -17.19 -10.14
C VAL A 639 9.02 -15.86 -9.46
N HIS A 640 7.97 -15.20 -9.89
CA HIS A 640 7.47 -13.99 -9.25
C HIS A 640 6.67 -14.31 -7.99
N ARG A 641 6.91 -13.52 -6.93
CA ARG A 641 6.10 -13.47 -5.72
C ARG A 641 5.84 -12.02 -5.38
N GLU A 642 4.56 -11.68 -5.24
CA GLU A 642 4.18 -10.33 -4.85
C GLU A 642 4.79 -9.96 -3.48
N PRO A 643 5.57 -8.89 -3.38
CA PRO A 643 6.15 -8.48 -2.10
C PRO A 643 5.09 -8.23 -1.04
N TYR A 644 5.31 -8.73 0.20
CA TYR A 644 4.39 -8.56 1.31
C TYR A 644 5.10 -8.29 2.62
N VAL A 645 4.37 -7.68 3.58
CA VAL A 645 4.95 -7.20 4.84
C VAL A 645 4.29 -7.77 6.10
N VAL A 646 3.14 -8.45 5.99
CA VAL A 646 2.47 -9.08 7.14
C VAL A 646 2.66 -10.58 7.09
N LYS A 647 3.36 -11.13 8.08
CA LYS A 647 3.63 -12.56 8.22
C LYS A 647 2.46 -13.30 8.88
N SER A 648 1.94 -12.77 9.99
CA SER A 648 0.79 -13.34 10.68
C SER A 648 0.03 -12.31 11.50
N VAL A 649 -1.21 -12.65 11.80
CA VAL A 649 -2.09 -11.91 12.72
C VAL A 649 -2.65 -12.90 13.71
N THR A 650 -2.48 -12.62 15.01
CA THR A 650 -3.06 -13.38 16.11
C THR A 650 -4.12 -12.51 16.80
N ASP A 651 -5.30 -13.03 17.00
CA ASP A 651 -6.38 -12.36 17.73
C ASP A 651 -6.27 -12.55 19.27
N ASN A 652 -7.22 -12.01 20.02
CA ASN A 652 -7.24 -12.13 21.47
C ASN A 652 -7.61 -13.54 21.98
N GLU A 653 -8.15 -14.39 21.11
CA GLU A 653 -8.47 -15.79 21.38
C GLU A 653 -7.30 -16.71 20.99
N GLU A 654 -6.14 -16.11 20.68
CA GLU A 654 -4.90 -16.77 20.25
C GLU A 654 -4.98 -17.54 18.92
N HIS A 655 -6.02 -17.30 18.12
CA HIS A 655 -6.07 -17.83 16.77
C HIS A 655 -5.08 -17.08 15.89
N GLU A 656 -4.12 -17.81 15.32
CA GLU A 656 -3.14 -17.23 14.39
C GLU A 656 -3.53 -17.50 12.94
N ARG A 657 -3.57 -16.45 12.14
CA ARG A 657 -3.68 -16.52 10.69
C ARG A 657 -2.35 -16.12 10.07
N THR A 658 -1.70 -17.04 9.37
CA THR A 658 -0.44 -16.82 8.67
C THR A 658 -0.68 -16.45 7.22
N PHE A 659 0.26 -15.68 6.63
CA PHE A 659 0.21 -15.27 5.23
C PHE A 659 1.50 -15.69 4.52
N ALA A 660 1.35 -16.11 3.30
CA ALA A 660 2.42 -16.42 2.37
C ALA A 660 1.93 -16.13 0.95
N GLU A 661 2.84 -15.70 0.10
CA GLU A 661 2.52 -15.50 -1.30
C GLU A 661 2.89 -16.72 -2.13
N ARG A 662 1.97 -17.12 -2.99
CA ARG A 662 2.21 -18.19 -3.94
C ARG A 662 3.09 -17.65 -5.06
N GLY A 663 4.18 -18.39 -5.36
CA GLY A 663 5.02 -18.06 -6.51
C GLY A 663 4.32 -18.41 -7.83
N GLU A 664 4.41 -17.52 -8.79
CA GLU A 664 3.96 -17.73 -10.17
C GLU A 664 5.13 -17.59 -11.12
N ARG A 665 5.23 -18.49 -12.10
CA ARG A 665 6.34 -18.45 -13.05
C ARG A 665 6.10 -17.37 -14.07
N ALA A 666 6.92 -16.32 -14.02
CA ALA A 666 6.89 -15.21 -14.96
C ALA A 666 7.66 -15.51 -16.24
N LEU A 667 8.83 -16.17 -16.10
CA LEU A 667 9.67 -16.60 -17.21
C LEU A 667 10.33 -17.94 -16.91
N SER A 668 10.83 -18.61 -17.95
CA SER A 668 11.54 -19.88 -17.81
C SER A 668 12.81 -19.72 -16.97
N GLU A 669 13.19 -20.77 -16.27
CA GLU A 669 14.39 -20.79 -15.43
C GLU A 669 15.65 -20.44 -16.22
N GLN A 670 15.80 -21.01 -17.42
CA GLN A 670 16.96 -20.75 -18.26
C GLN A 670 17.01 -19.30 -18.74
N ASN A 671 15.88 -18.70 -19.13
CA ASN A 671 15.83 -17.30 -19.54
C ASN A 671 16.08 -16.34 -18.38
N ALA A 672 15.66 -16.72 -17.16
CA ALA A 672 16.02 -15.97 -15.96
C ALA A 672 17.53 -16.00 -15.68
N ARG A 673 18.19 -17.18 -15.87
CA ARG A 673 19.64 -17.30 -15.75
C ARG A 673 20.38 -16.53 -16.83
N ASP A 674 19.87 -16.54 -18.05
CA ASP A 674 20.43 -15.75 -19.16
C ASP A 674 20.34 -14.24 -18.88
N ALA A 675 19.18 -13.75 -18.47
CA ALA A 675 19.01 -12.36 -18.07
C ALA A 675 19.91 -11.98 -16.87
N THR A 676 20.02 -12.89 -15.89
CA THR A 676 20.91 -12.70 -14.73
C THR A 676 22.37 -12.61 -15.15
N TYR A 677 22.83 -13.45 -16.08
CA TYR A 677 24.18 -13.36 -16.62
C TYR A 677 24.48 -12.01 -17.27
N ALA A 678 23.55 -11.49 -18.08
CA ALA A 678 23.72 -10.16 -18.68
C ALA A 678 23.77 -9.06 -17.57
N MET A 679 22.97 -9.19 -16.50
CA MET A 679 22.99 -8.28 -15.34
C MET A 679 24.25 -8.43 -14.47
N GLN A 680 24.86 -9.60 -14.40
CA GLN A 680 26.18 -9.76 -13.76
C GLN A 680 27.26 -8.93 -14.49
N GLN A 681 27.22 -8.86 -15.83
CA GLN A 681 28.18 -8.05 -16.59
C GLN A 681 28.04 -6.55 -16.30
N VAL A 682 26.84 -6.07 -15.95
CA VAL A 682 26.63 -4.67 -15.51
C VAL A 682 27.48 -4.37 -14.27
N VAL A 683 27.52 -5.30 -13.31
CA VAL A 683 28.27 -5.14 -12.05
C VAL A 683 29.76 -5.45 -12.23
N ARG A 684 30.13 -6.44 -13.05
CA ARG A 684 31.52 -6.84 -13.24
C ARG A 684 32.36 -5.80 -13.99
N GLY A 685 31.81 -5.14 -15.00
CA GLY A 685 32.57 -4.20 -15.84
C GLY A 685 31.67 -3.20 -16.60
N GLY A 686 30.44 -3.03 -16.19
CA GLY A 686 29.46 -2.12 -16.81
C GLY A 686 29.16 -0.90 -15.96
N THR A 687 27.92 -0.42 -16.08
CA THR A 687 27.44 0.81 -15.43
C THR A 687 27.24 0.67 -13.93
N GLY A 688 27.27 -0.53 -13.37
CA GLY A 688 26.97 -0.87 -11.97
C GLY A 688 28.17 -1.31 -11.12
N THR A 689 29.42 -1.07 -11.54
CA THR A 689 30.63 -1.51 -10.82
C THR A 689 30.69 -1.04 -9.36
N GLY A 690 30.05 0.09 -9.02
CA GLY A 690 29.95 0.58 -7.65
C GLY A 690 29.22 -0.34 -6.66
N ALA A 691 28.53 -1.37 -7.19
CA ALA A 691 27.79 -2.35 -6.39
C ALA A 691 28.56 -3.66 -6.12
N GLN A 692 29.81 -3.81 -6.60
CA GLN A 692 30.62 -4.98 -6.28
C GLN A 692 30.80 -5.16 -4.79
N LEU A 693 30.53 -6.36 -4.27
CA LEU A 693 30.68 -6.66 -2.85
C LEU A 693 32.13 -6.98 -2.49
N PRO A 694 32.59 -6.59 -1.28
CA PRO A 694 34.01 -6.71 -0.88
C PRO A 694 34.51 -8.17 -0.81
N ASP A 695 33.61 -9.13 -0.59
CA ASP A 695 33.92 -10.55 -0.51
C ASP A 695 33.97 -11.26 -1.88
N GLY A 696 33.78 -10.50 -2.96
CA GLY A 696 33.93 -11.00 -4.33
C GLY A 696 32.83 -11.95 -4.80
N ARG A 697 31.73 -12.10 -4.02
CA ARG A 697 30.58 -12.93 -4.44
C ARG A 697 29.92 -12.39 -5.69
N ASP A 698 29.23 -13.27 -6.40
CA ASP A 698 28.45 -12.91 -7.58
C ASP A 698 27.31 -11.97 -7.25
N VAL A 699 27.21 -10.88 -7.99
CA VAL A 699 26.14 -9.89 -7.93
C VAL A 699 25.61 -9.66 -9.32
N ALA A 700 24.31 -9.64 -9.48
CA ALA A 700 23.62 -9.22 -10.68
C ALA A 700 22.79 -7.96 -10.39
N GLY A 701 22.68 -7.06 -11.35
CA GLY A 701 21.91 -5.84 -11.15
C GLY A 701 21.88 -4.93 -12.36
N LYS A 702 21.14 -3.84 -12.24
CA LYS A 702 20.98 -2.85 -13.30
C LYS A 702 20.85 -1.44 -12.71
N THR A 703 21.57 -0.52 -13.29
CA THR A 703 21.41 0.91 -13.04
C THR A 703 20.17 1.44 -13.76
N GLY A 704 19.43 2.31 -13.10
CA GLY A 704 18.38 3.13 -13.68
C GLY A 704 18.78 4.60 -13.62
N THR A 705 18.60 5.29 -14.74
CA THR A 705 18.77 6.73 -14.83
C THR A 705 17.72 7.22 -15.82
N THR A 706 16.97 8.22 -15.43
CA THR A 706 15.99 8.87 -16.30
C THR A 706 16.61 10.06 -17.00
N ASP A 707 15.97 10.52 -18.05
CA ASP A 707 16.34 11.75 -18.73
C ASP A 707 16.41 12.91 -17.73
N GLU A 708 17.39 13.79 -17.91
CA GLU A 708 17.71 14.89 -17.00
C GLU A 708 18.02 14.46 -15.56
N GLY A 709 18.21 13.17 -15.28
CA GLY A 709 18.52 12.67 -13.94
C GLY A 709 17.43 12.96 -12.91
N ARG A 710 16.14 12.85 -13.26
CA ARG A 710 15.01 13.09 -12.34
C ARG A 710 14.82 11.98 -11.34
N ALA A 711 15.18 10.75 -11.73
CA ALA A 711 15.24 9.58 -10.86
C ALA A 711 16.47 8.74 -11.20
N ILE A 712 17.13 8.22 -10.18
CA ILE A 712 18.27 7.34 -10.29
C ILE A 712 18.08 6.11 -9.42
N TRP A 713 18.49 4.95 -9.96
CA TRP A 713 18.27 3.67 -9.34
C TRP A 713 19.49 2.78 -9.39
N PHE A 714 19.63 1.95 -8.37
CA PHE A 714 20.36 0.71 -8.47
C PHE A 714 19.48 -0.43 -7.95
N ASN A 715 19.21 -1.40 -8.80
CA ASN A 715 18.45 -2.60 -8.49
C ASN A 715 19.40 -3.77 -8.65
N GLY A 716 19.66 -4.50 -7.60
CA GLY A 716 20.62 -5.59 -7.62
C GLY A 716 20.25 -6.71 -6.67
N PHE A 717 20.85 -7.87 -6.89
CA PHE A 717 20.55 -9.06 -6.10
C PHE A 717 21.74 -10.02 -6.04
N ILE A 718 21.73 -10.81 -4.99
CA ILE A 718 22.42 -12.11 -4.87
C ILE A 718 21.32 -13.18 -4.87
N PRO A 719 21.61 -14.47 -5.00
CA PRO A 719 20.56 -15.51 -5.01
C PRO A 719 19.60 -15.43 -3.83
N GLN A 720 20.08 -15.04 -2.64
CA GLN A 720 19.31 -15.06 -1.41
C GLN A 720 18.59 -13.73 -1.09
N LEU A 721 18.90 -12.62 -1.78
CA LEU A 721 18.37 -11.31 -1.44
C LEU A 721 18.38 -10.35 -2.62
N ALA A 722 17.23 -9.75 -2.92
CA ALA A 722 17.08 -8.69 -3.92
C ALA A 722 16.83 -7.35 -3.23
N THR A 723 17.55 -6.30 -3.66
CA THR A 723 17.41 -4.96 -3.09
C THR A 723 17.36 -3.91 -4.19
N SER A 724 16.37 -3.02 -4.10
CA SER A 724 16.21 -1.85 -4.97
C SER A 724 16.46 -0.59 -4.16
N VAL A 725 17.27 0.33 -4.69
CA VAL A 725 17.52 1.67 -4.13
C VAL A 725 17.19 2.71 -5.18
N ALA A 726 16.27 3.60 -4.86
CA ALA A 726 15.81 4.70 -5.70
C ALA A 726 16.10 6.04 -5.04
N MET A 727 16.50 7.02 -5.83
CA MET A 727 16.55 8.43 -5.42
C MET A 727 15.85 9.29 -6.45
N PHE A 728 15.00 10.17 -6.00
CA PHE A 728 14.17 11.04 -6.84
C PHE A 728 13.74 12.28 -6.06
N ARG A 729 13.14 13.25 -6.73
CA ARG A 729 12.61 14.44 -6.05
C ARG A 729 11.10 14.43 -6.00
N SER A 730 10.56 14.83 -4.85
CA SER A 730 9.10 14.96 -4.63
C SER A 730 8.43 15.98 -5.55
N ASP A 731 9.21 16.92 -6.15
CA ASP A 731 8.72 17.94 -7.08
C ASP A 731 9.05 17.61 -8.56
N GLY A 732 9.51 16.40 -8.86
CA GLY A 732 9.78 15.89 -10.21
C GLY A 732 10.91 16.60 -10.96
N LYS A 733 11.70 17.45 -10.28
CA LYS A 733 12.84 18.18 -10.90
C LYS A 733 14.09 17.30 -10.95
N PRO A 734 15.06 17.64 -11.81
CA PRO A 734 16.36 16.98 -11.85
C PRO A 734 17.04 16.94 -10.48
N LEU A 735 17.74 15.84 -10.23
CA LEU A 735 18.55 15.64 -9.04
C LEU A 735 19.82 16.47 -9.12
N ASN A 736 20.13 17.15 -8.02
CA ASN A 736 21.43 17.76 -7.78
C ASN A 736 21.91 17.24 -6.43
N ILE A 737 22.86 16.30 -6.46
CA ILE A 737 23.37 15.61 -5.29
C ILE A 737 24.82 16.07 -5.09
N PRO A 738 25.16 16.74 -3.96
CA PRO A 738 26.51 17.21 -3.72
C PRO A 738 27.56 16.10 -3.83
N GLY A 739 28.58 16.31 -4.65
CA GLY A 739 29.66 15.33 -4.84
C GLY A 739 29.35 14.13 -5.71
N TYR A 740 28.13 14.02 -6.24
CA TYR A 740 27.69 12.92 -7.08
C TYR A 740 26.98 13.44 -8.35
N GLY A 741 27.15 12.71 -9.45
CA GLY A 741 26.27 12.88 -10.62
C GLY A 741 24.91 12.24 -10.39
N ALA A 742 23.92 12.68 -11.14
CA ALA A 742 22.59 12.03 -11.16
C ALA A 742 22.64 10.72 -11.97
N PHE A 743 23.35 9.73 -11.43
CA PHE A 743 23.60 8.44 -12.09
C PHE A 743 23.46 7.27 -11.12
N GLY A 744 22.70 6.24 -11.53
CA GLY A 744 22.34 5.10 -10.68
C GLY A 744 23.53 4.24 -10.21
N GLY A 745 24.62 4.22 -10.99
CA GLY A 745 25.85 3.50 -10.65
C GLY A 745 26.73 4.16 -9.58
N GLN A 746 26.35 5.35 -9.12
CA GLN A 746 27.07 6.08 -8.07
C GLN A 746 26.39 5.93 -6.72
N LEU A 747 25.75 6.97 -6.18
CA LEU A 747 25.21 6.97 -4.84
C LEU A 747 24.18 5.85 -4.57
N PRO A 748 23.21 5.53 -5.44
CA PRO A 748 22.32 4.38 -5.21
C PRO A 748 23.08 3.05 -5.14
N ALA A 749 24.07 2.82 -6.01
CA ALA A 749 24.90 1.61 -5.99
C ALA A 749 25.77 1.53 -4.70
N GLN A 750 26.29 2.66 -4.23
CA GLN A 750 27.05 2.74 -2.98
C GLN A 750 26.17 2.44 -1.76
N ILE A 751 24.95 3.00 -1.69
CA ILE A 751 23.98 2.68 -0.63
C ILE A 751 23.66 1.18 -0.66
N TRP A 752 23.39 0.64 -1.84
CA TRP A 752 23.11 -0.76 -2.05
C TRP A 752 24.27 -1.65 -1.57
N ARG A 753 25.49 -1.36 -2.00
CA ARG A 753 26.71 -2.09 -1.60
C ARG A 753 26.90 -2.08 -0.09
N THR A 754 26.80 -0.91 0.54
CA THR A 754 26.96 -0.76 1.98
C THR A 754 25.93 -1.61 2.74
N TYR A 755 24.66 -1.53 2.31
CA TYR A 755 23.60 -2.33 2.90
C TYR A 755 23.79 -3.83 2.70
N MET A 756 24.06 -4.25 1.47
CA MET A 756 24.20 -5.68 1.15
C MET A 756 25.40 -6.31 1.84
N SER A 757 26.50 -5.60 2.00
CA SER A 757 27.64 -6.04 2.81
C SER A 757 27.24 -6.32 4.26
N ASP A 758 26.46 -5.42 4.88
CA ASP A 758 25.93 -5.63 6.22
C ASP A 758 24.92 -6.80 6.23
N ALA A 759 24.01 -6.85 5.24
CA ALA A 759 22.92 -7.83 5.19
C ALA A 759 23.43 -9.27 5.06
N VAL A 760 24.45 -9.48 4.24
CA VAL A 760 25.11 -10.77 4.06
C VAL A 760 25.66 -11.28 5.40
N ASN A 761 26.36 -10.41 6.14
CA ASN A 761 26.92 -10.77 7.43
C ASN A 761 25.84 -10.97 8.51
N ILE A 762 24.79 -10.14 8.52
CA ILE A 762 23.67 -10.24 9.48
C ILE A 762 22.91 -11.55 9.30
N LYS A 763 22.70 -11.98 8.05
CA LYS A 763 21.96 -13.20 7.73
C LYS A 763 22.83 -14.45 7.67
N GLY A 764 24.16 -14.28 7.60
CA GLY A 764 25.10 -15.39 7.41
C GLY A 764 24.90 -16.07 6.05
N TYR A 765 24.64 -15.28 5.00
CA TYR A 765 24.49 -15.84 3.66
C TYR A 765 25.85 -16.27 3.11
N GLU A 766 26.01 -17.56 2.89
CA GLU A 766 27.20 -18.09 2.21
C GLU A 766 27.25 -17.59 0.75
N PRO A 767 28.45 -17.42 0.16
CA PRO A 767 28.57 -17.13 -1.26
C PRO A 767 27.94 -18.24 -2.11
N GLU A 768 26.99 -17.84 -2.93
CA GLU A 768 26.28 -18.73 -3.84
C GLU A 768 26.37 -18.16 -5.25
N SER A 769 26.65 -19.00 -6.23
CA SER A 769 26.73 -18.61 -7.64
C SER A 769 25.36 -18.73 -8.29
N PHE A 770 25.08 -17.83 -9.21
CA PHE A 770 23.90 -17.94 -10.07
C PHE A 770 24.00 -19.14 -11.02
N GLY A 771 22.84 -19.67 -11.42
CA GLY A 771 22.78 -20.75 -12.41
C GLY A 771 23.45 -20.37 -13.73
N SER A 772 23.99 -21.36 -14.44
CA SER A 772 24.72 -21.14 -15.69
C SER A 772 23.80 -20.64 -16.81
N PRO A 773 24.21 -19.62 -17.57
CA PRO A 773 23.50 -19.18 -18.77
C PRO A 773 23.58 -20.24 -19.89
N SER A 774 22.62 -20.17 -20.84
CA SER A 774 22.61 -21.01 -22.04
C SER A 774 23.81 -20.77 -22.96
N SER A 775 24.28 -19.52 -23.00
CA SER A 775 25.46 -19.11 -23.73
C SER A 775 26.21 -18.00 -22.98
N ARG A 776 27.50 -17.87 -23.22
CA ARG A 776 28.36 -16.83 -22.68
C ARG A 776 29.00 -16.02 -23.83
N PRO A 777 28.21 -15.18 -24.54
CA PRO A 777 28.78 -14.35 -25.57
C PRO A 777 29.78 -13.39 -24.93
N GLY A 778 31.00 -13.34 -25.49
CA GLY A 778 31.98 -12.31 -25.16
C GLY A 778 31.44 -10.94 -25.52
N GLY A 779 31.85 -9.88 -24.82
CA GLY A 779 31.51 -8.50 -25.18
C GLY A 779 32.05 -8.21 -26.60
N GLY A 780 31.12 -8.10 -27.56
CA GLY A 780 31.49 -7.89 -28.97
C GLY A 780 31.79 -6.45 -29.32
N TRP A 781 31.97 -5.56 -28.36
CA TRP A 781 32.31 -4.15 -28.64
C TRP A 781 33.80 -3.94 -28.49
N THR A 782 34.45 -3.65 -29.59
CA THR A 782 35.89 -3.41 -29.66
C THR A 782 36.28 -1.93 -29.59
N GLY A 783 35.38 -1.03 -29.20
CA GLY A 783 35.59 0.43 -29.19
C GLY A 783 35.43 1.07 -30.57
N PRO A 784 35.29 2.40 -30.67
CA PRO A 784 35.21 3.06 -31.94
C PRO A 784 36.53 2.85 -32.71
N PRO A 785 36.46 2.53 -34.01
CA PRO A 785 37.66 2.57 -34.84
C PRO A 785 38.09 4.04 -34.95
N ASP A 786 39.27 4.31 -34.48
CA ASP A 786 39.98 5.56 -34.58
C ASP A 786 39.67 6.70 -33.57
N GLY A 787 40.61 6.87 -32.64
CA GLY A 787 41.04 8.19 -32.25
C GLY A 787 40.77 8.62 -30.82
N ILE A 788 41.84 8.60 -30.04
CA ILE A 788 42.14 9.42 -28.88
C ILE A 788 41.51 8.94 -27.56
N GLY A 789 42.07 7.91 -26.99
CA GLY A 789 42.15 7.64 -25.56
C GLY A 789 43.64 7.60 -25.14
N PRO A 790 43.98 7.95 -23.88
CA PRO A 790 45.38 7.87 -23.43
C PRO A 790 45.83 6.44 -23.32
N GLY A 791 46.97 6.14 -23.93
CA GLY A 791 47.62 4.85 -24.16
C GLY A 791 47.52 3.81 -23.05
N GLY A 792 47.08 2.66 -23.47
CA GLY A 792 47.36 1.38 -22.88
C GLY A 792 47.55 0.39 -24.03
N THR A 793 48.82 0.10 -24.36
CA THR A 793 49.20 -0.89 -25.36
C THR A 793 49.04 -2.28 -24.79
N GLU A 794 48.05 -3.03 -25.26
CA GLU A 794 48.07 -4.49 -25.24
C GLU A 794 48.53 -5.01 -26.63
N PRO A 795 49.40 -6.01 -26.68
CA PRO A 795 49.85 -6.59 -27.94
C PRO A 795 48.86 -7.63 -28.48
N PRO A 796 48.83 -7.84 -29.82
CA PRO A 796 47.89 -8.76 -30.47
C PRO A 796 48.26 -10.19 -30.23
N ASP A 797 47.27 -11.01 -29.88
CA ASP A 797 47.31 -12.43 -29.76
C ASP A 797 47.40 -13.08 -31.16
N THR A 798 48.58 -13.65 -31.49
CA THR A 798 48.73 -14.59 -32.59
C THR A 798 49.03 -15.96 -32.03
N GLY A 799 48.08 -16.87 -32.23
CA GLY A 799 48.17 -18.25 -31.78
C GLY A 799 49.25 -19.09 -32.46
N GLY A 800 49.74 -20.08 -31.70
CA GLY A 800 50.47 -21.26 -32.15
C GLY A 800 51.66 -21.59 -31.24
N PRO A 801 51.84 -22.84 -30.85
CA PRO A 801 52.86 -23.23 -29.89
C PRO A 801 54.25 -23.28 -30.54
N SER A 802 55.28 -22.63 -29.96
CA SER A 802 56.65 -22.77 -30.26
C SER A 802 57.49 -22.82 -28.99
N GLU A 803 58.40 -23.78 -28.97
CA GLU A 803 59.38 -24.11 -27.95
C GLU A 803 60.22 -22.93 -27.43
N PRO A 804 60.78 -23.00 -26.21
CA PRO A 804 61.53 -21.92 -25.62
C PRO A 804 62.99 -21.88 -26.17
N PRO A 805 63.59 -20.72 -26.50
CA PRO A 805 65.04 -20.59 -26.76
C PRO A 805 65.82 -20.36 -25.45
N PRO A 806 67.14 -20.62 -25.48
CA PRO A 806 67.96 -20.71 -24.28
C PRO A 806 68.37 -19.38 -23.73
N SER A 807 68.65 -19.40 -22.42
CA SER A 807 69.14 -18.31 -21.60
C SER A 807 70.42 -17.64 -22.08
N THR A 808 70.39 -16.30 -22.13
CA THR A 808 71.64 -15.51 -22.11
C THR A 808 71.51 -14.43 -21.05
N ASP A 809 72.58 -14.32 -20.28
CA ASP A 809 72.85 -13.49 -19.14
C ASP A 809 72.44 -12.02 -19.29
N ALA A 810 71.76 -11.46 -18.26
CA ALA A 810 71.51 -10.02 -18.08
C ALA A 810 72.36 -9.50 -16.91
N PRO A 811 72.92 -8.30 -17.03
CA PRO A 811 73.76 -7.73 -16.00
C PRO A 811 73.03 -7.16 -14.81
N ASP A 812 73.68 -7.27 -13.66
CA ASP A 812 73.30 -6.81 -12.35
C ASP A 812 72.85 -5.37 -12.30
N LEU A 813 71.66 -5.14 -11.64
CA LEU A 813 71.23 -3.87 -11.13
C LEU A 813 71.35 -3.90 -9.60
N PRO A 814 71.76 -2.81 -8.91
CA PRO A 814 72.05 -2.79 -7.50
C PRO A 814 70.81 -2.80 -6.59
N GLU A 815 70.89 -3.55 -5.51
CA GLU A 815 69.92 -3.64 -4.44
C GLU A 815 69.67 -2.32 -3.72
N PRO A 816 68.40 -2.04 -3.34
CA PRO A 816 68.11 -0.94 -2.46
C PRO A 816 68.40 -1.28 -0.96
N PRO A 817 68.73 -0.31 -0.13
CA PRO A 817 69.17 -0.56 1.24
C PRO A 817 68.02 -0.99 2.15
N THR A 818 68.27 -2.05 2.84
CA THR A 818 67.53 -2.58 4.01
C THR A 818 67.81 -1.68 5.23
N ASP A 819 66.84 -0.90 5.67
CA ASP A 819 66.69 -0.47 7.09
C ASP A 819 65.33 0.16 7.29
N LEU A 820 64.39 -0.64 7.81
CA LEU A 820 63.19 -0.21 8.52
C LEU A 820 62.95 -1.16 9.69
N PRO A 821 62.78 -0.66 10.91
CA PRO A 821 62.58 -1.51 12.06
C PRO A 821 61.19 -2.05 12.16
N THR A 822 61.08 -3.35 12.32
CA THR A 822 59.92 -4.12 12.59
C THR A 822 59.36 -3.79 13.96
N ILE A 823 58.16 -3.22 14.05
CA ILE A 823 57.37 -3.16 15.31
C ILE A 823 56.33 -4.28 15.24
N LEU A 824 56.55 -5.32 16.03
CA LEU A 824 55.54 -6.37 16.32
C LEU A 824 54.60 -5.87 17.42
N PRO A 825 53.32 -6.17 17.37
CA PRO A 825 52.42 -5.92 18.51
C PRO A 825 52.54 -7.00 19.56
N PRO A 826 52.34 -6.65 20.88
CA PRO A 826 52.50 -7.58 21.98
C PRO A 826 51.26 -8.51 22.15
N ASP A 827 51.63 -9.75 22.51
CA ASP A 827 50.75 -10.86 22.90
C ASP A 827 50.14 -10.63 24.29
N PRO A 828 48.92 -11.07 24.59
CA PRO A 828 48.28 -10.93 25.89
C PRO A 828 48.68 -12.09 26.80
N GLY A 829 49.46 -11.80 27.83
CA GLY A 829 49.79 -12.72 28.91
C GLY A 829 48.95 -12.47 30.16
N ASP A 830 48.61 -13.55 30.78
CA ASP A 830 47.77 -13.90 31.93
C ASP A 830 48.25 -13.26 33.27
N PRO A 831 47.35 -13.12 34.29
CA PRO A 831 47.59 -12.32 35.47
C PRO A 831 48.16 -13.13 36.64
N GLY A 832 49.01 -12.48 37.40
CA GLY A 832 49.50 -13.03 38.65
C GLY A 832 50.24 -12.02 39.49
N GLY A 833 49.60 -11.59 40.53
CA GLY A 833 49.94 -11.38 41.93
C GLY A 833 51.19 -10.60 42.33
N GLY A 834 50.94 -9.61 43.20
CA GLY A 834 51.80 -9.41 44.34
C GLY A 834 52.48 -8.04 44.57
N ASP A 835 51.87 -7.26 45.40
CA ASP A 835 52.47 -6.44 46.51
C ASP A 835 53.69 -5.58 46.24
N GLY A 836 53.60 -4.31 46.73
CA GLY A 836 54.66 -3.69 47.45
C GLY A 836 55.12 -2.28 47.15
N ASP A 837 54.56 -1.32 47.84
CA ASP A 837 55.18 -0.19 48.53
C ASP A 837 56.07 0.82 47.79
N GLY A 838 55.77 2.08 48.04
CA GLY A 838 56.78 3.05 48.46
C GLY A 838 57.09 4.24 47.58
N GLY A 839 56.51 5.38 47.89
CA GLY A 839 57.34 6.58 48.10
C GLY A 839 57.53 7.59 47.02
N GLY A 840 56.90 8.70 47.22
CA GLY A 840 57.51 10.00 47.42
C GLY A 840 57.95 10.85 46.25
N GLY A 841 57.39 12.02 46.16
CA GLY A 841 58.14 13.22 46.12
C GLY A 841 58.10 14.10 44.90
N ASP A 842 57.32 15.20 45.07
CA ASP A 842 57.71 16.57 44.72
C ASP A 842 57.59 17.09 43.29
N ASP A 843 56.64 17.99 43.20
CA ASP A 843 56.54 19.21 42.37
C ASP A 843 57.79 20.13 42.54
N PRO A 844 58.16 21.21 41.79
CA PRO A 844 57.23 22.15 41.14
C PRO A 844 57.79 22.89 39.88
N GLY A 845 56.86 23.65 39.25
CA GLY A 845 57.21 25.01 38.71
C GLY A 845 57.31 25.15 37.23
N GLY A 846 56.44 25.89 36.55
CA GLY A 846 56.49 27.30 36.42
C GLY A 846 56.47 27.77 34.97
N GLY A 847 55.57 28.66 34.68
CA GLY A 847 55.71 29.78 33.74
C GLY A 847 55.29 29.50 32.29
N GLY A 848 54.31 30.07 31.70
CA GLY A 848 53.98 31.47 31.53
C GLY A 848 53.98 31.83 30.06
N GLY A 849 52.92 32.44 29.50
CA GLY A 849 53.06 33.30 28.35
C GLY A 849 52.01 33.18 27.26
N ASP A 850 50.98 33.90 27.40
CA ASP A 850 50.19 34.79 26.50
C ASP A 850 50.42 34.79 24.97
N GLY A 851 49.29 34.88 24.25
CA GLY A 851 49.27 35.45 22.92
C GLY A 851 48.09 35.12 22.07
N ARG A 852 46.93 35.76 22.31
CA ARG A 852 45.95 36.05 21.25
C ARG A 852 46.35 37.36 20.52
N PRO A 853 46.00 37.60 19.24
CA PRO A 853 44.60 37.96 18.91
C PRO A 853 44.09 37.50 17.54
N GLY A 854 42.76 37.47 17.35
CA GLY A 854 42.07 37.52 16.06
C GLY A 854 41.91 38.97 15.58
N PRO A 855 40.94 39.32 14.70
CA PRO A 855 40.30 38.63 13.60
C PRO A 855 40.46 39.47 12.29
N ILE A 856 39.75 39.09 11.17
CA ILE A 856 39.13 39.95 10.15
C ILE A 856 39.23 39.27 8.74
N GLY A 857 38.09 39.21 8.05
CA GLY A 857 37.92 39.06 6.61
C GLY A 857 36.91 37.99 6.27
#